data_31d60f483c0c951c2df070707200ecf4
#
_entry.id   31d60f483c0c951c2df070707200ecf4
#
_cell.length_a   1.000
_cell.length_b   1.000
_cell.length_c   1.000
_cell.angle_alpha   90.00
_cell.angle_beta   90.00
_cell.angle_gamma   90.00
#
_symmetry.space_group_name_H-M   'P 1'
#
loop_
_entity.id
_entity.type
_entity.pdbx_description
1 polymer ?
#
loop_
_entity_poly.entity_id
_entity_poly.type
_entity_poly.pdbx_seq_one_letter_code
_entity_poly.pdbx_strand_id
1 'polypeptide(L)'
;MNNKFLIASALCMNLGATVNAQNPIIQTQLTADPAPMVDGDTLYVYTGHDEDGADFFWMNEWRVYSTTDMVNWTDYGSPLDLSSFSWADDRAWAAQTIKRNGKYYWYICAHSKLSGGIAIGVAVSDSPTGPFKDALGKPLFDNGQWDNIDPTVWIDDDGQAYLYWGNPHLYYAKLNDDMISLKGGVDPKEAIDDKRQVGRIHMTVDGFGAPDVENRDSTVKYKDNYTEGPWFMKRGKNYYMLYAAGGVPEHIAYSMSKKPLGPWKYQGNIMPLEKTGSFTNHCGVTDFKGKSYFFYHTGKLGGGFGRSVAVEEFKYNADGTFPIIHHTQEGVSPIGTINPFKRNEAETIAYSKGVKSEQTDETGVYISEIHNGDYIKVREVDFGNESPDQFAISAACSSLGGSLEVHLDKEDGELVAKIDVTKTGGWEKWKTFSAQMHKKVMGKHDVYFVFKGLKGSKLFNFDWWKFEKNFQNPVLWADVPDPDVIRVGDNFYMVSTTMHLMPGAPIMRSKDLVNWETVNYIFPKLTDSPKYDMKEGTVYGRGQWATSLKYHRGKFYALFAPNDNPGGETYICTADSAEGKWTIHSRLRHFHDASLFFDDDDKAYVVFGTGDIVQLNADLTDVVPGSQRKLFERDAEETGLLEGSRMIKHDGKYYLLMISGFIKGHPRREVCYRADNIYGPYEKKVILETEFAGFGGVGQGTIVDAPDGKWYGFIFQDRGGVGRVPTLEPCTWKDGWPILGDEKGNVPVKMSKPVLGYNDKTIVHSDDFAKDKLDLQWQWNHNPVDEAWSLTERKGYLRLKTSRTAQNLFMAPNTLTTRMEGPTCEAVVKMDVSQMKDGDVAGFAAFQGDAALLSVAREGKKWFVLGSKDNSVLSDEQKMVTDVKHEEVYRQALKSKTIYLKISCDFRDHKDLATLSYSLDGKNWTEAIRNFRMNFDYRRLFMGTRFAIYNYATKSAGGYVDIDCFGYSKK
;
A
#
# COMPACT_ATOMS: atom_id res chain seq x y z
N MET A 1 -11.11 18.27 -69.59
CA MET A 1 -12.24 18.02 -68.67
C MET A 1 -11.69 17.75 -67.33
N ASN A 2 -11.77 18.78 -66.45
CA ASN A 2 -11.21 18.78 -65.08
C ASN A 2 -12.27 18.25 -64.10
N ASN A 3 -11.96 17.22 -63.34
CA ASN A 3 -12.70 16.89 -62.13
C ASN A 3 -11.80 17.09 -60.91
N LYS A 4 -12.09 18.19 -60.18
CA LYS A 4 -11.57 18.44 -58.85
C LYS A 4 -12.38 17.62 -57.85
N PHE A 5 -11.75 16.70 -57.13
CA PHE A 5 -12.31 16.14 -55.89
C PHE A 5 -12.03 17.10 -54.71
N LEU A 6 -13.12 17.67 -54.17
CA LEU A 6 -13.11 18.35 -52.90
C LEU A 6 -13.14 17.28 -51.80
N ILE A 7 -12.10 17.17 -51.02
CA ILE A 7 -12.10 16.45 -49.72
C ILE A 7 -12.61 17.45 -48.68
N ALA A 8 -13.86 17.26 -48.27
CA ALA A 8 -14.40 17.95 -47.07
C ALA A 8 -13.93 17.20 -45.84
N SER A 9 -12.91 17.76 -45.16
CA SER A 9 -12.55 17.35 -43.82
C SER A 9 -13.64 17.84 -42.85
N ALA A 10 -14.51 16.94 -42.41
CA ALA A 10 -15.40 17.19 -41.31
C ALA A 10 -14.56 17.24 -40.03
N LEU A 11 -14.32 18.48 -39.55
CA LEU A 11 -13.86 18.72 -38.21
C LEU A 11 -15.02 18.38 -37.25
N CYS A 12 -15.06 17.18 -36.71
CA CYS A 12 -15.87 16.86 -35.54
C CYS A 12 -15.27 17.65 -34.37
N MET A 13 -15.81 18.84 -34.13
CA MET A 13 -15.67 19.46 -32.81
C MET A 13 -16.46 18.60 -31.83
N ASN A 14 -15.78 17.74 -31.12
CA ASN A 14 -16.25 17.20 -29.85
C ASN A 14 -16.35 18.39 -28.89
N LEU A 15 -17.49 19.02 -28.81
CA LEU A 15 -17.94 19.78 -27.67
C LEU A 15 -18.21 18.76 -26.56
N GLY A 16 -17.14 18.23 -25.98
CA GLY A 16 -17.19 17.63 -24.67
C GLY A 16 -17.60 18.73 -23.71
N ALA A 17 -18.85 18.76 -23.29
CA ALA A 17 -19.27 19.51 -22.14
C ALA A 17 -18.41 18.97 -20.97
N THR A 18 -17.43 19.75 -20.53
CA THR A 18 -16.69 19.48 -19.31
C THR A 18 -17.69 19.56 -18.18
N VAL A 19 -18.14 18.43 -17.68
CA VAL A 19 -18.97 18.37 -16.48
C VAL A 19 -18.04 18.63 -15.32
N ASN A 20 -18.06 19.84 -14.77
CA ASN A 20 -17.26 20.24 -13.63
C ASN A 20 -17.76 19.57 -12.33
N ALA A 21 -16.96 19.60 -11.28
CA ALA A 21 -17.41 19.26 -9.93
C ALA A 21 -18.63 20.12 -9.58
N GLN A 22 -19.51 19.62 -8.74
CA GLN A 22 -20.66 20.41 -8.29
C GLN A 22 -20.40 20.98 -6.90
N ASN A 23 -20.53 22.31 -6.77
CA ASN A 23 -20.62 22.95 -5.46
C ASN A 23 -22.02 22.75 -4.83
N PRO A 24 -22.11 22.44 -3.55
CA PRO A 24 -21.02 22.24 -2.59
C PRO A 24 -20.27 20.93 -2.81
N ILE A 25 -18.99 20.90 -2.41
CA ILE A 25 -18.12 19.73 -2.64
C ILE A 25 -18.40 18.54 -1.72
N ILE A 26 -19.08 18.76 -0.61
CA ILE A 26 -19.55 17.74 0.34
C ILE A 26 -21.07 17.85 0.45
N GLN A 27 -21.79 16.72 0.29
CA GLN A 27 -23.26 16.67 0.37
C GLN A 27 -23.75 15.73 1.49
N THR A 28 -22.87 14.91 2.04
CA THR A 28 -23.19 13.93 3.08
C THR A 28 -23.32 14.54 4.47
N GLN A 29 -22.70 15.70 4.67
CA GLN A 29 -22.66 16.47 5.91
C GLN A 29 -22.77 17.97 5.66
N LEU A 30 -23.28 18.72 6.64
CA LEU A 30 -23.17 20.18 6.65
C LEU A 30 -21.76 20.58 7.07
N THR A 31 -21.13 21.45 6.30
CA THR A 31 -19.71 21.81 6.47
C THR A 31 -19.51 23.31 6.41
N ALA A 32 -18.65 23.85 7.28
CA ALA A 32 -18.42 25.27 7.41
C ALA A 32 -16.93 25.59 7.50
N ASP A 33 -16.58 26.85 7.28
CA ASP A 33 -15.30 27.48 7.61
C ASP A 33 -14.09 26.69 7.04
N PRO A 34 -14.00 26.51 5.71
CA PRO A 34 -13.03 25.63 5.07
C PRO A 34 -11.59 26.12 5.23
N ALA A 35 -10.72 25.28 5.78
CA ALA A 35 -9.30 25.55 5.95
C ALA A 35 -8.46 24.52 5.14
N PRO A 36 -8.06 24.86 3.89
CA PRO A 36 -7.28 23.95 3.06
C PRO A 36 -5.80 23.88 3.49
N MET A 37 -5.22 22.68 3.42
CA MET A 37 -3.80 22.41 3.65
C MET A 37 -3.30 21.37 2.63
N VAL A 38 -2.17 21.64 1.99
CA VAL A 38 -1.52 20.70 1.05
C VAL A 38 -0.40 19.96 1.75
N ASP A 39 -0.38 18.62 1.59
CA ASP A 39 0.71 17.78 2.02
C ASP A 39 1.04 16.73 0.94
N GLY A 40 2.18 16.89 0.30
CA GLY A 40 2.58 16.07 -0.84
C GLY A 40 1.60 16.20 -2.02
N ASP A 41 1.10 15.07 -2.49
CA ASP A 41 0.15 14.99 -3.62
C ASP A 41 -1.32 15.10 -3.20
N THR A 42 -1.60 15.40 -1.93
CA THR A 42 -2.95 15.44 -1.37
C THR A 42 -3.28 16.83 -0.83
N LEU A 43 -4.48 17.30 -1.13
CA LEU A 43 -5.07 18.48 -0.53
C LEU A 43 -6.08 18.03 0.51
N TYR A 44 -5.94 18.51 1.73
CA TYR A 44 -6.86 18.32 2.85
C TYR A 44 -7.67 19.59 3.08
N VAL A 45 -8.95 19.44 3.42
CA VAL A 45 -9.82 20.54 3.85
C VAL A 45 -10.37 20.20 5.24
N TYR A 46 -10.05 21.03 6.20
CA TYR A 46 -10.56 20.94 7.56
C TYR A 46 -11.76 21.85 7.67
N THR A 47 -12.84 21.36 8.26
CA THR A 47 -14.11 22.10 8.36
C THR A 47 -14.70 22.00 9.76
N GLY A 48 -15.52 22.98 10.15
CA GLY A 48 -16.53 22.78 11.18
C GLY A 48 -17.71 21.97 10.64
N HIS A 49 -18.53 21.43 11.54
CA HIS A 49 -19.76 20.70 11.23
C HIS A 49 -20.97 21.35 11.90
N ASP A 50 -21.86 21.94 11.10
CA ASP A 50 -23.13 22.47 11.60
C ASP A 50 -24.09 21.32 11.90
N GLU A 51 -24.73 21.30 13.05
CA GLU A 51 -25.73 20.29 13.44
C GLU A 51 -26.96 20.36 12.53
N ASP A 52 -27.49 19.20 12.13
CA ASP A 52 -28.67 19.11 11.28
C ASP A 52 -29.90 19.79 11.96
N GLY A 53 -30.50 20.75 11.25
CA GLY A 53 -31.68 21.45 11.71
C GLY A 53 -31.48 22.48 12.83
N ALA A 54 -30.23 22.89 13.05
CA ALA A 54 -29.86 23.88 14.07
C ALA A 54 -30.49 25.27 13.80
N ASP A 55 -30.84 25.94 14.87
CA ASP A 55 -31.39 27.32 14.89
C ASP A 55 -30.35 28.37 15.30
N PHE A 56 -29.10 27.91 15.47
CA PHE A 56 -27.89 28.70 15.73
C PHE A 56 -26.67 27.95 15.22
N PHE A 57 -25.48 28.53 15.35
CA PHE A 57 -24.20 27.86 14.97
C PHE A 57 -23.81 26.83 16.03
N TRP A 58 -24.64 25.81 16.21
CA TRP A 58 -24.36 24.67 17.07
C TRP A 58 -23.44 23.71 16.38
N MET A 59 -22.23 23.56 16.91
CA MET A 59 -21.14 22.78 16.31
C MET A 59 -20.38 22.05 17.43
N ASN A 60 -20.23 20.73 17.31
CA ASN A 60 -19.64 19.87 18.35
C ASN A 60 -18.33 19.22 17.93
N GLU A 61 -18.02 19.24 16.63
CA GLU A 61 -16.87 18.55 16.04
C GLU A 61 -16.26 19.29 14.87
N TRP A 62 -15.05 18.88 14.51
CA TRP A 62 -14.35 19.28 13.28
C TRP A 62 -14.10 18.07 12.41
N ARG A 63 -14.27 18.22 11.10
CA ARG A 63 -14.15 17.13 10.13
C ARG A 63 -13.00 17.36 9.16
N VAL A 64 -12.51 16.27 8.57
CA VAL A 64 -11.42 16.31 7.58
C VAL A 64 -11.85 15.62 6.29
N TYR A 65 -11.59 16.29 5.19
CA TYR A 65 -11.79 15.78 3.84
C TYR A 65 -10.51 15.88 3.05
N SER A 66 -10.29 15.00 2.06
CA SER A 66 -9.14 15.12 1.17
C SER A 66 -9.47 14.84 -0.28
N THR A 67 -8.60 15.34 -1.16
CA THR A 67 -8.65 15.06 -2.59
C THR A 67 -7.25 15.01 -3.19
N THR A 68 -7.09 14.21 -4.24
CA THR A 68 -5.90 14.20 -5.09
C THR A 68 -6.19 14.73 -6.50
N ASP A 69 -7.48 14.93 -6.83
CA ASP A 69 -7.97 15.27 -8.17
C ASP A 69 -8.91 16.50 -8.22
N MET A 70 -9.23 17.09 -7.08
CA MET A 70 -10.10 18.27 -6.88
C MET A 70 -11.59 18.04 -7.12
N VAL A 71 -12.02 16.84 -7.50
CA VAL A 71 -13.43 16.56 -7.81
C VAL A 71 -14.02 15.40 -7.01
N ASN A 72 -13.20 14.45 -6.57
CA ASN A 72 -13.60 13.38 -5.65
C ASN A 72 -13.02 13.68 -4.27
N TRP A 73 -13.87 13.69 -3.25
CA TRP A 73 -13.51 14.06 -1.89
C TRP A 73 -13.75 12.87 -0.95
N THR A 74 -12.70 12.46 -0.24
CA THR A 74 -12.78 11.40 0.76
C THR A 74 -13.07 12.01 2.13
N ASP A 75 -14.11 11.54 2.80
CA ASP A 75 -14.47 11.91 4.17
C ASP A 75 -13.69 11.06 5.18
N TYR A 76 -12.96 11.67 6.09
CA TYR A 76 -12.26 10.99 7.20
C TYR A 76 -13.01 11.09 8.53
N GLY A 77 -14.25 11.59 8.51
CA GLY A 77 -15.06 11.78 9.69
C GLY A 77 -14.58 12.90 10.60
N SER A 78 -14.79 12.72 11.88
CA SER A 78 -14.41 13.65 12.94
C SER A 78 -13.22 13.12 13.76
N PRO A 79 -11.99 13.46 13.39
CA PRO A 79 -10.82 13.08 14.17
C PRO A 79 -10.55 13.99 15.38
N LEU A 80 -11.39 15.00 15.61
CA LEU A 80 -11.33 15.95 16.70
C LEU A 80 -12.71 16.51 17.02
N ASP A 81 -13.11 16.47 18.29
CA ASP A 81 -14.35 16.98 18.80
C ASP A 81 -14.16 17.74 20.12
N LEU A 82 -15.25 18.33 20.64
CA LEU A 82 -15.20 19.07 21.92
C LEU A 82 -14.78 18.19 23.10
N SER A 83 -15.08 16.90 23.08
CA SER A 83 -14.73 15.96 24.17
C SER A 83 -13.22 15.74 24.28
N SER A 84 -12.48 16.00 23.22
CA SER A 84 -11.03 15.96 23.17
C SER A 84 -10.38 17.04 24.06
N PHE A 85 -11.13 18.09 24.43
CA PHE A 85 -10.67 19.19 25.24
C PHE A 85 -11.40 19.25 26.57
N SER A 86 -10.71 18.93 27.67
CA SER A 86 -11.29 18.92 29.02
C SER A 86 -11.91 20.26 29.46
N TRP A 87 -11.49 21.33 28.86
CA TRP A 87 -11.88 22.72 29.15
C TRP A 87 -13.00 23.25 28.24
N ALA A 88 -13.30 22.61 27.10
CA ALA A 88 -14.33 23.03 26.15
C ALA A 88 -15.66 22.29 26.36
N ASP A 89 -16.78 22.90 25.97
CA ASP A 89 -18.11 22.27 26.04
C ASP A 89 -19.09 22.69 24.94
N ASP A 90 -18.74 23.68 24.12
CA ASP A 90 -19.64 24.21 23.09
C ASP A 90 -18.84 24.97 22.02
N ARG A 91 -19.44 25.22 20.87
CA ARG A 91 -18.93 26.08 19.79
C ARG A 91 -17.61 25.62 19.19
N ALA A 92 -17.58 24.42 18.62
CA ALA A 92 -16.47 23.94 17.79
C ALA A 92 -16.42 24.72 16.46
N TRP A 93 -16.09 26.03 16.56
CA TRP A 93 -16.17 26.96 15.43
C TRP A 93 -14.93 26.93 14.55
N ALA A 94 -14.76 27.93 13.66
CA ALA A 94 -13.70 27.99 12.65
C ALA A 94 -12.30 27.66 13.21
N ALA A 95 -11.52 26.91 12.44
CA ALA A 95 -10.24 26.37 12.88
C ALA A 95 -9.30 26.17 11.69
N GLN A 96 -7.97 26.08 11.94
CA GLN A 96 -7.00 25.83 10.88
C GLN A 96 -5.89 24.90 11.32
N THR A 97 -5.46 24.01 10.41
CA THR A 97 -4.34 23.08 10.60
C THR A 97 -3.11 23.52 9.83
N ILE A 98 -1.93 23.33 10.41
CA ILE A 98 -0.64 23.53 9.77
C ILE A 98 0.34 22.41 10.12
N LYS A 99 1.24 22.07 9.18
CA LYS A 99 2.29 21.08 9.36
C LYS A 99 3.63 21.72 9.77
N ARG A 100 4.30 21.17 10.79
CA ARG A 100 5.69 21.51 11.16
C ARG A 100 6.42 20.30 11.70
N ASN A 101 7.64 20.05 11.21
CA ASN A 101 8.52 18.97 11.68
C ASN A 101 7.86 17.58 11.72
N GLY A 102 7.04 17.26 10.69
CA GLY A 102 6.36 15.97 10.59
C GLY A 102 5.11 15.81 11.46
N LYS A 103 4.72 16.85 12.22
CA LYS A 103 3.49 16.89 13.01
C LYS A 103 2.49 17.90 12.44
N TYR A 104 1.21 17.69 12.75
CA TYR A 104 0.08 18.52 12.35
C TYR A 104 -0.50 19.17 13.60
N TYR A 105 -0.64 20.51 13.55
CA TYR A 105 -1.14 21.33 14.64
C TYR A 105 -2.45 21.97 14.21
N TRP A 106 -3.53 21.64 14.89
CA TRP A 106 -4.87 22.15 14.60
C TRP A 106 -5.27 23.17 15.66
N TYR A 107 -5.29 24.47 15.27
CA TYR A 107 -5.73 25.55 16.13
C TYR A 107 -7.23 25.68 16.01
N ILE A 108 -7.90 25.62 17.15
CA ILE A 108 -9.36 25.63 17.25
C ILE A 108 -9.81 26.77 18.17
N CYS A 109 -11.09 27.17 18.04
CA CYS A 109 -11.74 27.94 19.07
C CYS A 109 -12.99 27.23 19.58
N ALA A 110 -13.23 27.35 20.88
CA ALA A 110 -14.39 26.75 21.55
C ALA A 110 -14.76 27.54 22.81
N HIS A 111 -16.00 27.36 23.30
CA HIS A 111 -16.41 27.90 24.59
C HIS A 111 -15.65 27.27 25.74
N SER A 112 -15.06 28.12 26.60
CA SER A 112 -14.22 27.66 27.72
C SER A 112 -15.02 27.59 29.00
N LYS A 113 -15.13 26.39 29.59
CA LYS A 113 -15.70 26.19 30.93
C LYS A 113 -14.91 26.93 32.03
N LEU A 114 -13.65 27.30 31.75
CA LEU A 114 -12.78 27.92 32.75
C LEU A 114 -13.04 29.40 32.90
N SER A 115 -13.32 30.11 31.80
CA SER A 115 -13.49 31.57 31.78
C SER A 115 -14.92 32.01 31.48
N GLY A 116 -15.75 31.17 30.87
CA GLY A 116 -17.07 31.52 30.36
C GLY A 116 -17.05 32.29 29.06
N GLY A 117 -15.86 32.49 28.45
CA GLY A 117 -15.68 33.11 27.12
C GLY A 117 -15.32 32.09 26.06
N ILE A 118 -14.92 32.54 24.87
CA ILE A 118 -14.35 31.69 23.85
C ILE A 118 -12.81 31.68 24.01
N ALA A 119 -12.20 30.53 23.84
CA ALA A 119 -10.77 30.34 23.96
C ALA A 119 -10.17 29.68 22.75
N ILE A 120 -8.89 29.96 22.48
CA ILE A 120 -8.11 29.27 21.43
C ILE A 120 -7.40 28.05 22.03
N GLY A 121 -7.58 26.90 21.42
CA GLY A 121 -6.88 25.67 21.74
C GLY A 121 -5.96 25.22 20.61
N VAL A 122 -5.14 24.20 20.87
CA VAL A 122 -4.32 23.54 19.86
C VAL A 122 -4.30 22.05 20.10
N ALA A 123 -4.65 21.27 19.07
CA ALA A 123 -4.51 19.81 19.04
C ALA A 123 -3.37 19.39 18.13
N VAL A 124 -2.75 18.24 18.39
CA VAL A 124 -1.60 17.72 17.66
C VAL A 124 -1.82 16.30 17.21
N SER A 125 -1.32 15.95 16.01
CA SER A 125 -1.33 14.61 15.45
C SER A 125 -0.04 14.33 14.66
N ASP A 126 0.28 13.05 14.47
CA ASP A 126 1.32 12.57 13.55
C ASP A 126 0.77 12.31 12.14
N SER A 127 -0.56 12.41 11.94
CA SER A 127 -1.25 12.23 10.66
C SER A 127 -2.13 13.45 10.33
N PRO A 128 -2.26 13.84 9.05
CA PRO A 128 -3.18 14.93 8.65
C PRO A 128 -4.65 14.59 8.91
N THR A 129 -5.00 13.32 9.00
CA THR A 129 -6.35 12.81 9.27
C THR A 129 -6.57 12.37 10.72
N GLY A 130 -5.62 12.67 11.58
CA GLY A 130 -5.73 12.37 13.00
C GLY A 130 -5.26 10.94 13.39
N PRO A 131 -5.62 10.46 14.59
CA PRO A 131 -6.39 11.18 15.61
C PRO A 131 -5.61 12.38 16.18
N PHE A 132 -6.32 13.46 16.44
CA PHE A 132 -5.77 14.65 17.07
C PHE A 132 -6.00 14.60 18.59
N LYS A 133 -5.09 15.19 19.35
CA LYS A 133 -5.18 15.28 20.83
C LYS A 133 -4.88 16.68 21.30
N ASP A 134 -5.63 17.15 22.33
CA ASP A 134 -5.30 18.41 23.01
C ASP A 134 -3.83 18.41 23.46
N ALA A 135 -3.06 19.37 22.95
CA ALA A 135 -1.63 19.42 23.20
C ALA A 135 -1.26 19.91 24.62
N LEU A 136 -2.18 20.60 25.30
CA LEU A 136 -1.89 21.35 26.54
C LEU A 136 -2.76 20.92 27.72
N GLY A 137 -3.92 20.32 27.52
CA GLY A 137 -4.94 20.07 28.54
C GLY A 137 -5.59 21.35 29.08
N LYS A 138 -5.37 22.47 28.42
CA LYS A 138 -5.90 23.80 28.72
C LYS A 138 -5.86 24.66 27.47
N PRO A 139 -6.58 25.80 27.42
CA PRO A 139 -6.48 26.73 26.30
C PRO A 139 -5.03 27.22 26.08
N LEU A 140 -4.67 27.46 24.81
CA LEU A 140 -3.47 28.18 24.41
C LEU A 140 -3.62 29.67 24.74
N PHE A 141 -4.83 30.21 24.51
CA PHE A 141 -5.19 31.60 24.84
C PHE A 141 -6.63 31.66 25.35
N ASP A 142 -6.83 32.31 26.50
CA ASP A 142 -8.14 32.49 27.15
C ASP A 142 -8.11 33.76 28.04
N ASN A 143 -8.91 34.77 27.71
CA ASN A 143 -9.03 35.99 28.47
C ASN A 143 -10.47 36.26 28.92
N GLY A 144 -11.34 35.25 28.77
CA GLY A 144 -12.75 35.34 29.17
C GLY A 144 -13.64 36.20 28.25
N GLN A 145 -13.11 36.58 27.08
CA GLN A 145 -13.90 37.37 26.11
C GLN A 145 -14.47 36.41 25.06
N TRP A 146 -15.56 36.85 24.44
CA TRP A 146 -16.20 36.06 23.39
C TRP A 146 -15.49 36.17 22.02
N ASP A 147 -14.70 37.22 21.83
CA ASP A 147 -14.08 37.61 20.56
C ASP A 147 -12.82 36.78 20.19
N ASN A 148 -12.49 35.75 20.94
CA ASN A 148 -11.36 34.82 20.60
C ASN A 148 -11.81 33.73 19.66
N ILE A 149 -12.24 34.08 18.46
CA ILE A 149 -12.72 33.12 17.43
C ILE A 149 -11.82 33.14 16.18
N ASP A 150 -11.96 32.14 15.36
CA ASP A 150 -11.43 32.05 14.00
C ASP A 150 -9.90 32.12 13.91
N PRO A 151 -9.16 31.24 14.59
CA PRO A 151 -7.71 31.23 14.52
C PRO A 151 -7.20 30.85 13.12
N THR A 152 -6.24 31.64 12.60
CA THR A 152 -5.48 31.37 11.39
C THR A 152 -3.99 31.36 11.69
N VAL A 153 -3.24 30.40 11.13
CA VAL A 153 -1.83 30.18 11.44
C VAL A 153 -0.97 30.11 10.20
N TRP A 154 0.24 30.70 10.28
CA TRP A 154 1.21 30.70 9.19
C TRP A 154 2.64 30.60 9.72
N ILE A 155 3.49 29.83 9.03
CA ILE A 155 4.94 29.79 9.30
C ILE A 155 5.64 30.58 8.20
N ASP A 156 6.35 31.65 8.58
CA ASP A 156 7.08 32.50 7.64
C ASP A 156 8.41 31.86 7.20
N ASP A 157 9.03 32.40 6.17
CA ASP A 157 10.28 31.90 5.56
C ASP A 157 11.46 31.85 6.55
N ASP A 158 11.44 32.67 7.58
CA ASP A 158 12.43 32.67 8.67
C ASP A 158 12.14 31.63 9.77
N GLY A 159 11.05 30.85 9.62
CA GLY A 159 10.62 29.85 10.57
C GLY A 159 9.75 30.37 11.71
N GLN A 160 9.50 31.70 11.79
CA GLN A 160 8.60 32.27 12.78
C GLN A 160 7.15 31.94 12.43
N ALA A 161 6.44 31.31 13.36
CA ALA A 161 5.01 31.05 13.23
C ALA A 161 4.20 32.20 13.84
N TYR A 162 3.14 32.60 13.14
CA TYR A 162 2.18 33.64 13.53
C TYR A 162 0.79 33.05 13.63
N LEU A 163 0.08 33.39 14.68
CA LEU A 163 -1.33 33.09 14.91
C LEU A 163 -2.13 34.40 14.92
N TYR A 164 -3.21 34.45 14.13
CA TYR A 164 -4.15 35.58 14.12
C TYR A 164 -5.55 35.07 14.43
N TRP A 165 -6.41 35.90 15.03
CA TRP A 165 -7.80 35.58 15.38
C TRP A 165 -8.63 36.82 15.69
N GLY A 166 -9.94 36.67 15.78
CA GLY A 166 -10.81 37.61 16.46
C GLY A 166 -11.96 38.19 15.68
N ASN A 167 -12.95 38.71 16.39
CA ASN A 167 -14.17 39.43 15.94
C ASN A 167 -14.65 40.43 17.00
N PRO A 168 -14.82 41.74 16.76
CA PRO A 168 -14.47 42.42 15.52
C PRO A 168 -13.04 42.98 15.50
N HIS A 169 -12.23 42.62 16.47
CA HIS A 169 -10.85 43.01 16.58
C HIS A 169 -9.95 41.92 15.97
N LEU A 170 -8.88 42.35 15.32
CA LEU A 170 -7.88 41.40 14.79
C LEU A 170 -6.69 41.34 15.72
N TYR A 171 -6.52 40.21 16.38
CA TYR A 171 -5.39 39.92 17.26
C TYR A 171 -4.32 39.12 16.56
N TYR A 172 -3.10 39.14 17.12
CA TYR A 172 -2.00 38.28 16.67
C TYR A 172 -1.14 37.83 17.85
N ALA A 173 -0.50 36.66 17.66
CA ALA A 173 0.57 36.17 18.51
C ALA A 173 1.68 35.56 17.67
N LYS A 174 2.93 35.67 18.13
CA LYS A 174 4.03 34.86 17.64
C LYS A 174 4.07 33.57 18.47
N LEU A 175 4.23 32.44 17.79
CA LEU A 175 4.38 31.15 18.45
C LEU A 175 5.86 30.82 18.65
N ASN A 176 6.15 30.06 19.71
CA ASN A 176 7.45 29.40 19.87
C ASN A 176 7.59 28.25 18.86
N ASP A 177 8.80 27.70 18.75
CA ASP A 177 9.10 26.63 17.81
C ASP A 177 8.36 25.32 18.09
N ASP A 178 7.86 25.16 19.32
CA ASP A 178 7.02 24.03 19.75
C ASP A 178 5.60 24.06 19.16
N MET A 179 5.17 25.19 18.58
CA MET A 179 3.84 25.42 18.02
C MET A 179 2.67 25.36 19.02
N ILE A 180 2.95 25.20 20.30
CA ILE A 180 1.93 25.04 21.37
C ILE A 180 2.09 26.06 22.50
N SER A 181 2.93 27.07 22.32
CA SER A 181 3.12 28.15 23.28
C SER A 181 3.33 29.51 22.59
N LEU A 182 2.86 30.58 23.27
CA LEU A 182 2.99 31.96 22.77
C LEU A 182 4.33 32.58 23.21
N LYS A 183 4.93 33.38 22.30
CA LYS A 183 6.10 34.20 22.65
C LYS A 183 5.65 35.42 23.45
N GLY A 184 6.26 35.66 24.61
CA GLY A 184 6.04 36.86 25.43
C GLY A 184 4.70 36.91 26.19
N GLY A 185 4.31 38.08 26.63
CA GLY A 185 3.10 38.26 27.44
C GLY A 185 1.83 38.28 26.64
N VAL A 186 0.71 38.04 27.30
CA VAL A 186 -0.64 37.85 26.72
C VAL A 186 -1.54 39.07 26.92
N ASP A 187 -1.18 40.28 26.52
CA ASP A 187 -2.12 41.38 26.47
C ASP A 187 -2.33 41.91 25.03
N PRO A 188 -3.45 41.47 24.38
CA PRO A 188 -3.73 41.85 23.01
C PRO A 188 -4.28 43.27 22.86
N LYS A 189 -4.47 44.06 23.95
CA LYS A 189 -5.10 45.38 23.89
C LYS A 189 -4.22 46.51 23.38
N GLU A 190 -2.92 46.25 23.30
CA GLU A 190 -1.97 47.30 22.94
C GLU A 190 -1.68 47.35 21.43
N ALA A 191 -1.21 48.52 20.98
CA ALA A 191 -0.91 48.81 19.59
C ALA A 191 0.21 47.97 19.02
N ILE A 192 0.21 47.73 17.70
CA ILE A 192 1.26 47.06 16.98
C ILE A 192 2.61 47.75 17.19
N ASP A 193 3.56 47.01 17.74
CA ASP A 193 4.97 47.28 17.65
C ASP A 193 5.66 46.02 17.11
N ASP A 194 6.53 46.18 16.12
CA ASP A 194 7.30 45.04 15.55
C ASP A 194 8.09 44.23 16.62
N LYS A 195 8.32 44.83 17.77
CA LYS A 195 9.00 44.21 18.92
C LYS A 195 8.06 43.41 19.83
N ARG A 196 6.74 43.58 19.71
CA ARG A 196 5.77 42.86 20.52
C ARG A 196 5.59 41.45 19.99
N GLN A 197 5.28 40.53 20.89
CA GLN A 197 5.08 39.14 20.59
C GLN A 197 3.58 38.75 20.50
N VAL A 198 2.73 39.46 21.21
CA VAL A 198 1.28 39.37 21.21
C VAL A 198 0.71 40.78 21.16
N GLY A 199 -0.33 41.01 20.36
CA GLY A 199 -0.94 42.32 20.23
C GLY A 199 -2.18 42.32 19.36
N ARG A 200 -2.65 43.53 19.07
CA ARG A 200 -3.79 43.81 18.21
C ARG A 200 -3.34 44.55 16.97
N ILE A 201 -3.86 44.20 15.81
CA ILE A 201 -3.72 44.95 14.58
C ILE A 201 -4.78 46.05 14.57
N HIS A 202 -4.37 47.27 14.79
CA HIS A 202 -5.26 48.42 14.70
C HIS A 202 -5.63 48.70 13.26
N MET A 203 -6.93 48.68 12.99
CA MET A 203 -7.46 48.87 11.65
C MET A 203 -7.58 50.37 11.32
N THR A 204 -7.36 50.69 10.06
CA THR A 204 -7.56 52.03 9.48
C THR A 204 -8.35 51.90 8.20
N VAL A 205 -8.92 52.99 7.71
CA VAL A 205 -9.63 53.02 6.42
C VAL A 205 -8.68 52.57 5.28
N ASP A 206 -7.45 53.09 5.27
CA ASP A 206 -6.45 52.69 4.24
C ASP A 206 -5.99 51.23 4.36
N GLY A 207 -6.00 50.70 5.59
CA GLY A 207 -5.52 49.34 5.88
C GLY A 207 -6.57 48.28 5.70
N PHE A 208 -7.83 48.53 6.07
CA PHE A 208 -8.90 47.54 6.15
C PHE A 208 -10.27 48.00 5.66
N GLY A 209 -10.35 49.13 4.95
CA GLY A 209 -11.61 49.71 4.47
C GLY A 209 -12.44 50.41 5.54
N ALA A 210 -12.10 50.23 6.82
CA ALA A 210 -12.70 50.87 7.96
C ALA A 210 -11.70 50.98 9.12
N PRO A 211 -11.87 51.90 10.09
CA PRO A 211 -11.11 51.89 11.34
C PRO A 211 -11.66 50.80 12.29
N ASP A 212 -10.96 50.62 13.41
CA ASP A 212 -11.44 49.83 14.54
C ASP A 212 -12.87 50.20 14.94
N VAL A 213 -13.66 49.26 15.41
CA VAL A 213 -15.09 49.43 15.69
C VAL A 213 -15.39 50.61 16.61
N GLU A 214 -14.57 50.82 17.63
CA GLU A 214 -14.69 51.94 18.58
C GLU A 214 -14.34 53.32 17.98
N ASN A 215 -13.68 53.34 16.83
CA ASN A 215 -13.26 54.58 16.15
C ASN A 215 -14.09 54.90 14.90
N ARG A 216 -15.17 54.14 14.64
CA ARG A 216 -16.02 54.34 13.48
C ARG A 216 -16.91 55.54 13.62
N ASP A 217 -16.97 56.35 12.59
CA ASP A 217 -17.92 57.46 12.45
C ASP A 217 -19.31 56.86 12.11
N SER A 218 -20.28 57.03 12.98
CA SER A 218 -21.64 56.49 12.82
C SER A 218 -22.41 57.06 11.62
N THR A 219 -21.90 58.18 11.05
CA THR A 219 -22.48 58.79 9.85
C THR A 219 -21.89 58.24 8.55
N VAL A 220 -20.82 57.49 8.63
CA VAL A 220 -20.12 56.86 7.47
C VAL A 220 -20.52 55.41 7.37
N LYS A 221 -20.98 54.98 6.18
CA LYS A 221 -21.25 53.57 5.90
C LYS A 221 -20.00 52.93 5.35
N TYR A 222 -19.33 52.15 6.17
CA TYR A 222 -18.20 51.30 5.76
C TYR A 222 -18.74 50.00 5.15
N LYS A 223 -18.34 49.66 3.89
CA LYS A 223 -18.91 48.55 3.14
C LYS A 223 -18.17 47.25 3.34
N ASP A 224 -16.87 47.30 3.49
CA ASP A 224 -15.97 46.17 3.48
C ASP A 224 -15.15 46.07 4.77
N ASN A 225 -15.72 46.56 5.87
CA ASN A 225 -15.09 46.54 7.18
C ASN A 225 -14.88 45.11 7.64
N TYR A 226 -13.73 44.85 8.23
CA TYR A 226 -13.44 43.57 8.90
C TYR A 226 -14.55 43.21 9.89
N THR A 227 -15.01 41.97 9.82
CA THR A 227 -15.97 41.40 10.75
C THR A 227 -15.30 40.26 11.53
N GLU A 228 -14.88 39.18 10.85
CA GLU A 228 -14.31 37.98 11.45
C GLU A 228 -13.58 37.14 10.40
N GLY A 229 -13.30 35.85 10.67
CA GLY A 229 -12.80 34.86 9.74
C GLY A 229 -11.49 35.27 9.05
N PRO A 230 -10.45 35.70 9.77
CA PRO A 230 -9.19 36.05 9.12
C PRO A 230 -8.55 34.83 8.50
N TRP A 231 -8.09 34.97 7.26
CA TRP A 231 -7.23 33.99 6.60
C TRP A 231 -5.92 34.65 6.23
N PHE A 232 -4.83 34.26 6.91
CA PHE A 232 -3.51 34.80 6.70
C PHE A 232 -2.66 33.90 5.84
N MET A 233 -2.03 34.47 4.80
CA MET A 233 -1.12 33.73 3.92
C MET A 233 -0.03 34.63 3.35
N LYS A 234 1.03 34.02 2.82
CA LYS A 234 2.12 34.65 2.08
C LYS A 234 2.26 34.07 0.69
N ARG A 235 2.50 34.89 -0.32
CA ARG A 235 2.84 34.47 -1.67
C ARG A 235 3.92 35.39 -2.23
N GLY A 236 5.09 34.82 -2.50
CA GLY A 236 6.27 35.58 -2.86
C GLY A 236 6.67 36.58 -1.78
N LYS A 237 6.69 37.87 -2.10
CA LYS A 237 7.04 38.95 -1.15
C LYS A 237 5.83 39.61 -0.51
N ASN A 238 4.62 39.15 -0.77
CA ASN A 238 3.39 39.73 -0.28
C ASN A 238 2.74 38.86 0.80
N TYR A 239 2.28 39.54 1.85
CA TYR A 239 1.38 38.96 2.85
C TYR A 239 -0.03 39.41 2.55
N TYR A 240 -0.97 38.51 2.79
CA TYR A 240 -2.39 38.73 2.54
C TYR A 240 -3.15 38.43 3.84
N MET A 241 -4.11 39.26 4.14
CA MET A 241 -5.11 39.02 5.16
C MET A 241 -6.46 39.09 4.47
N LEU A 242 -7.09 37.92 4.28
CA LEU A 242 -8.45 37.80 3.77
C LEU A 242 -9.38 37.77 4.96
N TYR A 243 -10.60 38.24 4.85
CA TYR A 243 -11.53 38.28 5.98
C TYR A 243 -12.98 38.39 5.52
N ALA A 244 -13.89 37.87 6.37
CA ALA A 244 -15.30 38.15 6.27
C ALA A 244 -15.54 39.63 6.55
N ALA A 245 -16.35 40.30 5.73
CA ALA A 245 -16.48 41.73 5.71
C ALA A 245 -17.92 42.20 5.60
N GLY A 246 -18.20 43.45 6.08
CA GLY A 246 -19.46 44.16 5.90
C GLY A 246 -20.51 43.87 6.96
N GLY A 247 -20.23 42.99 7.92
CA GLY A 247 -21.21 42.46 8.86
C GLY A 247 -22.16 41.47 8.21
N VAL A 248 -23.10 40.94 8.93
CA VAL A 248 -24.07 39.92 8.46
C VAL A 248 -25.17 40.53 7.58
N PRO A 249 -25.40 40.06 6.33
CA PRO A 249 -24.70 39.00 5.65
C PRO A 249 -23.32 39.40 5.14
N GLU A 250 -22.39 38.43 5.15
CA GLU A 250 -20.99 38.65 4.89
C GLU A 250 -20.57 38.39 3.44
N HIS A 251 -19.47 39.08 3.07
CA HIS A 251 -18.73 38.87 1.85
C HIS A 251 -17.22 38.82 2.17
N ILE A 252 -16.35 38.52 1.21
CA ILE A 252 -14.92 38.40 1.46
C ILE A 252 -14.16 39.59 0.89
N ALA A 253 -13.43 40.30 1.75
CA ALA A 253 -12.49 41.35 1.40
C ALA A 253 -11.06 41.01 1.83
N TYR A 254 -10.08 41.81 1.43
CA TYR A 254 -8.70 41.53 1.80
C TYR A 254 -7.80 42.75 1.84
N SER A 255 -6.72 42.59 2.56
CA SER A 255 -5.63 43.58 2.67
C SER A 255 -4.28 42.91 2.38
N MET A 256 -3.34 43.69 1.88
CA MET A 256 -1.97 43.22 1.56
C MET A 256 -0.93 44.00 2.36
N SER A 257 0.20 43.38 2.65
CA SER A 257 1.36 43.98 3.30
C SER A 257 2.67 43.41 2.75
N LYS A 258 3.80 44.07 3.08
CA LYS A 258 5.16 43.55 2.87
C LYS A 258 5.77 42.93 4.12
N LYS A 259 5.06 43.01 5.25
CA LYS A 259 5.47 42.41 6.53
C LYS A 259 4.28 41.71 7.20
N PRO A 260 4.49 40.69 7.98
CA PRO A 260 3.42 39.90 8.59
C PRO A 260 2.51 40.71 9.52
N LEU A 261 3.03 41.75 10.18
CA LEU A 261 2.26 42.63 11.09
C LEU A 261 1.88 43.98 10.46
N GLY A 262 2.07 44.16 9.15
CA GLY A 262 1.75 45.41 8.47
C GLY A 262 2.95 46.34 8.27
N PRO A 263 2.76 47.62 7.82
CA PRO A 263 1.44 48.24 7.60
C PRO A 263 0.65 47.57 6.48
N TRP A 264 -0.64 47.45 6.69
CA TRP A 264 -1.61 46.87 5.75
C TRP A 264 -2.15 47.90 4.79
N LYS A 265 -2.51 47.45 3.58
CA LYS A 265 -3.19 48.24 2.57
C LYS A 265 -4.41 47.50 2.07
N TYR A 266 -5.58 48.09 2.27
CA TYR A 266 -6.84 47.53 1.78
C TYR A 266 -6.84 47.45 0.25
N GLN A 267 -7.30 46.30 -0.30
CA GLN A 267 -7.29 46.03 -1.73
C GLN A 267 -8.69 45.90 -2.34
N GLY A 268 -9.73 45.78 -1.53
CA GLY A 268 -11.10 45.62 -1.98
C GLY A 268 -11.68 44.23 -1.72
N ASN A 269 -12.73 43.95 -2.43
CA ASN A 269 -13.52 42.75 -2.31
C ASN A 269 -12.95 41.64 -3.23
N ILE A 270 -12.91 40.43 -2.75
CA ILE A 270 -12.57 39.22 -3.55
C ILE A 270 -13.84 38.53 -4.00
N MET A 271 -14.75 38.25 -3.07
CA MET A 271 -16.03 37.58 -3.35
C MET A 271 -17.15 38.53 -2.92
N PRO A 272 -17.92 39.06 -3.87
CA PRO A 272 -19.00 40.00 -3.55
C PRO A 272 -20.13 39.26 -2.81
N LEU A 273 -20.97 40.04 -2.14
CA LEU A 273 -22.18 39.54 -1.51
C LEU A 273 -23.12 38.96 -2.56
N GLU A 274 -23.35 37.64 -2.50
CA GLU A 274 -24.25 36.91 -3.35
C GLU A 274 -25.33 36.19 -2.54
N LYS A 275 -26.42 35.79 -3.15
CA LYS A 275 -27.48 35.02 -2.49
C LYS A 275 -27.07 33.55 -2.38
N THR A 276 -26.26 33.25 -1.41
CA THR A 276 -25.77 31.88 -1.18
C THR A 276 -26.66 31.05 -0.24
N GLY A 277 -27.55 31.71 0.51
CA GLY A 277 -28.37 31.10 1.57
C GLY A 277 -27.69 31.02 2.93
N SER A 278 -26.39 31.33 3.05
CA SER A 278 -25.68 31.47 4.31
C SER A 278 -25.71 32.92 4.82
N PHE A 279 -25.62 33.11 6.13
CA PHE A 279 -25.49 34.42 6.78
C PHE A 279 -24.03 34.87 6.83
N THR A 280 -23.11 33.94 7.00
CA THR A 280 -21.67 34.15 7.11
C THR A 280 -20.96 33.68 5.85
N ASN A 281 -19.70 34.10 5.69
CA ASN A 281 -18.83 33.59 4.64
C ASN A 281 -17.36 33.63 5.12
N HIS A 282 -16.75 32.46 5.29
CA HIS A 282 -15.34 32.33 5.57
C HIS A 282 -14.61 31.72 4.36
N CYS A 283 -13.35 32.09 4.18
CA CYS A 283 -12.56 31.61 3.07
C CYS A 283 -11.26 30.91 3.51
N GLY A 284 -10.78 30.01 2.65
CA GLY A 284 -9.45 29.46 2.70
C GLY A 284 -8.83 29.45 1.30
N VAL A 285 -7.55 29.71 1.18
CA VAL A 285 -6.86 29.78 -0.11
C VAL A 285 -5.62 28.90 -0.11
N THR A 286 -5.42 28.15 -1.19
CA THR A 286 -4.22 27.33 -1.37
C THR A 286 -3.85 27.15 -2.85
N ASP A 287 -2.56 26.92 -3.10
CA ASP A 287 -2.08 26.45 -4.40
C ASP A 287 -1.92 24.92 -4.36
N PHE A 288 -2.44 24.22 -5.39
CA PHE A 288 -2.32 22.77 -5.50
C PHE A 288 -2.07 22.37 -6.96
N LYS A 289 -1.04 21.53 -7.19
CA LYS A 289 -0.64 21.04 -8.53
C LYS A 289 -0.59 22.15 -9.61
N GLY A 290 -0.05 23.32 -9.22
CA GLY A 290 0.17 24.46 -10.12
C GLY A 290 -1.04 25.33 -10.41
N LYS A 291 -2.15 25.14 -9.71
CA LYS A 291 -3.36 25.95 -9.79
C LYS A 291 -3.69 26.54 -8.43
N SER A 292 -4.44 27.67 -8.41
CA SER A 292 -4.87 28.33 -7.18
C SER A 292 -6.36 28.13 -6.95
N TYR A 293 -6.73 27.82 -5.70
CA TYR A 293 -8.09 27.49 -5.30
C TYR A 293 -8.55 28.36 -4.14
N PHE A 294 -9.79 28.82 -4.24
CA PHE A 294 -10.49 29.62 -3.26
C PHE A 294 -11.66 28.81 -2.70
N PHE A 295 -11.55 28.42 -1.43
CA PHE A 295 -12.59 27.71 -0.68
C PHE A 295 -13.43 28.71 0.09
N TYR A 296 -14.73 28.42 0.19
CA TYR A 296 -15.69 29.25 0.91
C TYR A 296 -16.89 28.39 1.32
N HIS A 297 -17.84 28.93 2.07
CA HIS A 297 -19.08 28.21 2.37
C HIS A 297 -20.33 28.92 1.84
N THR A 298 -21.38 28.15 1.63
CA THR A 298 -22.72 28.56 1.17
C THR A 298 -23.77 27.92 2.06
N GLY A 299 -25.05 28.36 1.97
CA GLY A 299 -26.19 27.69 2.60
C GLY A 299 -26.97 26.76 1.65
N LYS A 300 -26.32 26.19 0.61
CA LYS A 300 -27.05 25.49 -0.45
C LYS A 300 -27.72 24.20 0.01
N LEU A 301 -27.16 23.48 1.00
CA LEU A 301 -27.76 22.24 1.52
C LEU A 301 -28.82 22.52 2.60
N GLY A 302 -28.44 23.24 3.66
CA GLY A 302 -29.33 23.46 4.81
C GLY A 302 -29.95 24.86 4.86
N GLY A 303 -29.25 25.87 4.38
CA GLY A 303 -29.65 27.29 4.51
C GLY A 303 -29.47 27.83 5.91
N GLY A 304 -29.32 29.15 6.03
CA GLY A 304 -29.18 29.84 7.32
C GLY A 304 -27.94 29.33 8.08
N PHE A 305 -28.17 28.61 9.14
CA PHE A 305 -27.14 28.00 10.00
C PHE A 305 -26.59 26.68 9.49
N GLY A 306 -27.19 26.06 8.47
CA GLY A 306 -26.72 24.85 7.83
C GLY A 306 -25.86 25.16 6.61
N ARG A 307 -24.55 25.28 6.79
CA ARG A 307 -23.59 25.68 5.77
C ARG A 307 -23.05 24.50 4.95
N SER A 308 -22.44 24.79 3.82
CA SER A 308 -21.81 23.79 2.94
C SER A 308 -20.65 24.38 2.17
N VAL A 309 -19.50 23.68 2.20
CA VAL A 309 -18.24 24.12 1.58
C VAL A 309 -18.30 24.03 0.06
N ALA A 310 -17.75 25.07 -0.60
CA ALA A 310 -17.59 25.17 -2.04
C ALA A 310 -16.17 25.59 -2.41
N VAL A 311 -15.78 25.44 -3.69
CA VAL A 311 -14.44 25.78 -4.18
C VAL A 311 -14.50 26.36 -5.60
N GLU A 312 -13.66 27.37 -5.86
CA GLU A 312 -13.44 27.95 -7.19
C GLU A 312 -11.96 27.94 -7.57
N GLU A 313 -11.66 27.68 -8.83
CA GLU A 313 -10.33 27.88 -9.41
C GLU A 313 -10.15 29.34 -9.84
N PHE A 314 -9.01 29.95 -9.52
CA PHE A 314 -8.72 31.32 -9.94
C PHE A 314 -7.27 31.49 -10.35
N LYS A 315 -6.96 32.67 -10.93
CA LYS A 315 -5.58 33.10 -11.22
C LYS A 315 -5.37 34.50 -10.65
N TYR A 316 -4.28 34.68 -9.89
CA TYR A 316 -3.85 35.99 -9.43
C TYR A 316 -3.62 36.94 -10.60
N ASN A 317 -3.95 38.23 -10.40
CA ASN A 317 -3.57 39.28 -11.32
C ASN A 317 -2.04 39.43 -11.42
N ALA A 318 -1.51 40.04 -12.46
CA ALA A 318 -0.08 40.19 -12.71
C ALA A 318 0.67 40.95 -11.57
N ASP A 319 -0.02 41.81 -10.84
CA ASP A 319 0.52 42.52 -9.67
C ASP A 319 0.41 41.73 -8.35
N GLY A 320 -0.14 40.54 -8.39
CA GLY A 320 -0.34 39.66 -7.24
C GLY A 320 -1.66 39.89 -6.49
N THR A 321 -2.53 40.76 -6.96
CA THR A 321 -3.86 40.96 -6.38
C THR A 321 -4.81 39.83 -6.77
N PHE A 322 -5.90 39.64 -6.01
CA PHE A 322 -6.97 38.74 -6.35
C PHE A 322 -7.88 39.30 -7.44
N PRO A 323 -8.39 38.49 -8.37
CA PRO A 323 -9.56 38.88 -9.17
C PRO A 323 -10.82 38.85 -8.33
N ILE A 324 -11.92 39.33 -8.85
CA ILE A 324 -13.24 39.04 -8.29
C ILE A 324 -13.58 37.60 -8.61
N ILE A 325 -13.97 36.84 -7.58
CA ILE A 325 -14.36 35.43 -7.66
C ILE A 325 -15.87 35.36 -7.38
N HIS A 326 -16.59 34.72 -8.28
CA HIS A 326 -18.04 34.52 -8.13
C HIS A 326 -18.33 33.09 -7.70
N HIS A 327 -19.35 32.92 -6.91
CA HIS A 327 -19.90 31.63 -6.59
C HIS A 327 -20.44 30.93 -7.84
N THR A 328 -20.01 29.67 -8.08
CA THR A 328 -20.54 28.83 -9.15
C THR A 328 -21.16 27.54 -8.61
N GLN A 329 -22.06 26.94 -9.40
CA GLN A 329 -22.57 25.60 -9.10
C GLN A 329 -21.70 24.52 -9.71
N GLU A 330 -20.96 24.83 -10.72
CA GLU A 330 -20.11 23.94 -11.51
C GLU A 330 -18.84 23.56 -10.75
N GLY A 331 -18.31 24.44 -9.92
CA GLY A 331 -17.06 24.23 -9.20
C GLY A 331 -15.84 24.14 -10.10
N VAL A 332 -14.93 23.20 -9.84
CA VAL A 332 -13.61 23.13 -10.48
C VAL A 332 -13.47 21.93 -11.43
N SER A 333 -12.50 22.00 -12.33
CA SER A 333 -12.17 20.91 -13.25
C SER A 333 -11.27 19.87 -12.59
N PRO A 334 -11.39 18.58 -12.97
CA PRO A 334 -10.54 17.52 -12.47
C PRO A 334 -9.09 17.71 -12.89
N ILE A 335 -8.16 17.26 -12.02
CA ILE A 335 -6.71 17.26 -12.26
C ILE A 335 -6.09 15.88 -12.06
N GLY A 336 -6.90 14.85 -11.93
CA GLY A 336 -6.49 13.46 -11.75
C GLY A 336 -7.59 12.48 -12.11
N THR A 337 -7.37 11.19 -11.83
CA THR A 337 -8.32 10.11 -12.08
C THR A 337 -8.35 9.13 -10.91
N ILE A 338 -9.47 8.41 -10.76
CA ILE A 338 -9.62 7.30 -9.83
C ILE A 338 -9.30 5.98 -10.53
N ASN A 339 -8.48 5.15 -9.88
CA ASN A 339 -8.20 3.79 -10.35
C ASN A 339 -9.28 2.82 -9.82
N PRO A 340 -10.15 2.26 -10.67
CA PRO A 340 -11.22 1.37 -10.24
C PRO A 340 -10.73 0.00 -9.77
N PHE A 341 -9.49 -0.40 -10.11
CA PHE A 341 -8.91 -1.69 -9.75
C PHE A 341 -8.21 -1.68 -8.38
N LYS A 342 -8.20 -0.54 -7.69
CA LYS A 342 -7.86 -0.44 -6.27
C LYS A 342 -9.13 -0.42 -5.44
N ARG A 343 -9.05 -0.79 -4.15
CA ARG A 343 -10.12 -0.53 -3.21
C ARG A 343 -10.31 0.98 -3.11
N ASN A 344 -11.53 1.42 -3.31
CA ASN A 344 -11.96 2.80 -3.14
C ASN A 344 -13.00 2.84 -2.03
N GLU A 345 -12.85 3.74 -1.08
CA GLU A 345 -13.80 3.91 0.00
C GLU A 345 -15.08 4.57 -0.53
N ALA A 346 -16.24 4.15 -0.02
CA ALA A 346 -17.54 4.58 -0.54
C ALA A 346 -17.82 6.06 -0.28
N GLU A 347 -17.19 6.63 0.75
CA GLU A 347 -17.23 8.05 1.09
C GLU A 347 -16.27 8.91 0.25
N THR A 348 -15.57 8.33 -0.75
CA THR A 348 -14.85 9.08 -1.79
C THR A 348 -15.83 9.48 -2.88
N ILE A 349 -16.32 10.70 -2.82
CA ILE A 349 -17.51 11.16 -3.56
C ILE A 349 -17.24 12.46 -4.30
N ALA A 350 -17.71 12.54 -5.56
CA ALA A 350 -17.78 13.79 -6.29
C ALA A 350 -19.12 14.50 -6.09
N TYR A 351 -20.19 13.74 -5.98
CA TYR A 351 -21.52 14.24 -5.67
C TYR A 351 -22.42 13.11 -5.16
N SER A 352 -23.32 13.43 -4.24
CA SER A 352 -24.31 12.47 -3.74
C SER A 352 -25.70 13.10 -3.58
N LYS A 353 -26.69 12.22 -3.53
CA LYS A 353 -28.08 12.61 -3.25
C LYS A 353 -28.69 11.62 -2.29
N GLY A 354 -29.20 12.15 -1.17
CA GLY A 354 -30.00 11.39 -0.22
C GLY A 354 -29.24 10.62 0.86
N VAL A 355 -27.94 10.43 0.70
CA VAL A 355 -27.11 9.64 1.60
C VAL A 355 -26.41 10.50 2.65
N LYS A 356 -26.01 9.88 3.78
CA LYS A 356 -25.17 10.47 4.83
C LYS A 356 -23.89 9.64 5.02
N SER A 357 -22.88 10.23 5.65
CA SER A 357 -21.71 9.50 6.14
C SER A 357 -21.84 9.29 7.66
N GLU A 358 -21.47 8.10 8.12
CA GLU A 358 -21.36 7.72 9.54
C GLU A 358 -19.98 7.12 9.78
N GLN A 359 -19.59 7.00 11.05
CA GLN A 359 -18.26 6.55 11.46
C GLN A 359 -18.34 5.60 12.64
N THR A 360 -17.50 4.55 12.64
CA THR A 360 -17.21 3.70 13.79
C THR A 360 -15.72 3.47 13.95
N ASP A 361 -15.28 3.12 15.15
CA ASP A 361 -13.85 2.85 15.41
C ASP A 361 -13.33 1.63 14.64
N GLU A 362 -14.18 0.62 14.37
CA GLU A 362 -13.80 -0.61 13.66
C GLU A 362 -13.70 -0.42 12.14
N THR A 363 -14.64 0.33 11.56
CA THR A 363 -14.78 0.44 10.10
C THR A 363 -14.15 1.72 9.56
N GLY A 364 -14.11 2.79 10.36
CA GLY A 364 -13.87 4.13 9.89
C GLY A 364 -15.15 4.76 9.38
N VAL A 365 -15.07 5.60 8.35
CA VAL A 365 -16.23 6.25 7.71
C VAL A 365 -16.86 5.30 6.70
N TYR A 366 -18.17 5.34 6.58
CA TYR A 366 -18.96 4.61 5.59
C TYR A 366 -20.22 5.39 5.21
N ILE A 367 -20.85 5.02 4.11
CA ILE A 367 -22.10 5.64 3.65
C ILE A 367 -23.29 4.93 4.25
N SER A 368 -24.20 5.72 4.79
CA SER A 368 -25.43 5.31 5.48
C SER A 368 -26.64 6.11 5.02
N GLU A 369 -27.81 5.91 5.69
CA GLU A 369 -29.09 6.52 5.35
C GLU A 369 -29.44 6.37 3.86
N ILE A 370 -29.07 5.22 3.31
CA ILE A 370 -29.30 4.89 1.90
C ILE A 370 -30.75 4.47 1.69
N HIS A 371 -31.47 5.16 0.80
CA HIS A 371 -32.85 4.89 0.45
C HIS A 371 -33.04 4.68 -1.05
N ASN A 372 -34.24 4.24 -1.43
CA ASN A 372 -34.56 4.01 -2.84
C ASN A 372 -34.52 5.28 -3.67
N GLY A 373 -33.65 5.31 -4.71
CA GLY A 373 -33.46 6.44 -5.60
C GLY A 373 -32.34 7.39 -5.18
N ASP A 374 -31.65 7.11 -4.10
CA ASP A 374 -30.43 7.79 -3.73
C ASP A 374 -29.27 7.34 -4.62
N TYR A 375 -28.21 8.15 -4.71
CA TYR A 375 -27.05 7.79 -5.47
C TYR A 375 -25.79 8.50 -4.98
N ILE A 376 -24.63 7.90 -5.35
CA ILE A 376 -23.29 8.46 -5.25
C ILE A 376 -22.70 8.55 -6.66
N LYS A 377 -22.03 9.65 -6.94
CA LYS A 377 -21.28 9.86 -8.18
C LYS A 377 -19.78 9.92 -7.86
N VAL A 378 -18.97 9.16 -8.58
CA VAL A 378 -17.51 9.25 -8.61
C VAL A 378 -17.09 9.66 -10.01
N ARG A 379 -16.20 10.66 -10.13
CA ARG A 379 -15.81 11.21 -11.43
C ARG A 379 -14.44 10.72 -11.87
N GLU A 380 -14.20 10.77 -13.19
CA GLU A 380 -12.89 10.46 -13.79
C GLU A 380 -12.37 9.08 -13.39
N VAL A 381 -13.23 8.06 -13.33
CA VAL A 381 -12.82 6.68 -13.07
C VAL A 381 -12.19 6.12 -14.35
N ASP A 382 -10.88 5.81 -14.28
CA ASP A 382 -10.10 5.39 -15.46
C ASP A 382 -9.91 3.87 -15.51
N PHE A 383 -10.68 3.20 -16.34
CA PHE A 383 -10.58 1.76 -16.59
C PHE A 383 -9.40 1.40 -17.52
N GLY A 384 -8.75 2.38 -18.15
CA GLY A 384 -7.68 2.14 -19.12
C GLY A 384 -8.14 1.35 -20.34
N ASN A 385 -7.30 0.44 -20.83
CA ASN A 385 -7.56 -0.38 -22.01
C ASN A 385 -8.09 -1.79 -21.69
N GLU A 386 -8.35 -2.10 -20.44
CA GLU A 386 -8.77 -3.43 -20.00
C GLU A 386 -10.06 -3.35 -19.17
N SER A 387 -11.06 -4.10 -19.62
CA SER A 387 -12.33 -4.18 -18.91
C SER A 387 -12.22 -5.05 -17.66
N PRO A 388 -12.86 -4.67 -16.53
CA PRO A 388 -13.03 -5.56 -15.40
C PRO A 388 -13.91 -6.78 -15.76
N ASP A 389 -13.74 -7.87 -15.01
CA ASP A 389 -14.57 -9.06 -15.11
C ASP A 389 -15.72 -9.03 -14.08
N GLN A 390 -15.47 -8.39 -12.91
CA GLN A 390 -16.41 -8.34 -11.79
C GLN A 390 -16.41 -6.97 -11.12
N PHE A 391 -17.48 -6.70 -10.39
CA PHE A 391 -17.61 -5.57 -9.46
C PHE A 391 -17.89 -6.10 -8.07
N ALA A 392 -17.19 -5.58 -7.05
CA ALA A 392 -17.31 -6.00 -5.64
C ALA A 392 -17.52 -4.79 -4.73
N ILE A 393 -18.30 -4.99 -3.66
CA ILE A 393 -18.55 -4.00 -2.61
C ILE A 393 -18.51 -4.63 -1.23
N SER A 394 -18.25 -3.81 -0.20
CA SER A 394 -18.55 -4.15 1.19
C SER A 394 -19.85 -3.45 1.61
N ALA A 395 -20.79 -4.21 2.11
CA ALA A 395 -22.06 -3.68 2.61
C ALA A 395 -22.51 -4.38 3.89
N ALA A 396 -23.25 -3.65 4.73
CA ALA A 396 -23.87 -4.17 5.96
C ALA A 396 -25.37 -3.88 5.94
N CYS A 397 -26.18 -4.88 6.28
CA CYS A 397 -27.63 -4.80 6.16
C CYS A 397 -28.36 -5.47 7.31
N SER A 398 -29.23 -4.72 8.00
CA SER A 398 -30.16 -5.23 9.02
C SER A 398 -31.60 -5.30 8.54
N SER A 399 -31.91 -4.67 7.38
CA SER A 399 -33.25 -4.60 6.77
C SER A 399 -33.51 -5.75 5.78
N LEU A 400 -34.44 -5.54 4.86
CA LEU A 400 -34.71 -6.46 3.73
C LEU A 400 -33.64 -6.37 2.64
N GLY A 401 -32.73 -5.37 2.71
CA GLY A 401 -31.73 -5.10 1.70
C GLY A 401 -32.24 -4.27 0.55
N GLY A 402 -31.54 -4.38 -0.56
CA GLY A 402 -31.80 -3.66 -1.81
C GLY A 402 -30.79 -4.03 -2.86
N SER A 403 -30.68 -3.24 -3.91
CA SER A 403 -29.64 -3.41 -4.92
C SER A 403 -28.86 -2.12 -5.15
N LEU A 404 -27.60 -2.28 -5.49
CA LEU A 404 -26.73 -1.24 -6.01
C LEU A 404 -26.55 -1.47 -7.51
N GLU A 405 -26.95 -0.50 -8.30
CA GLU A 405 -26.78 -0.48 -9.75
C GLU A 405 -25.64 0.47 -10.13
N VAL A 406 -24.75 0.00 -11.01
CA VAL A 406 -23.60 0.79 -11.50
C VAL A 406 -23.91 1.30 -12.90
N HIS A 407 -24.05 2.62 -13.02
CA HIS A 407 -24.33 3.29 -14.28
C HIS A 407 -23.14 4.17 -14.70
N LEU A 408 -22.92 4.33 -16.00
CA LEU A 408 -21.85 5.18 -16.54
C LEU A 408 -22.40 6.52 -17.01
N ASP A 409 -21.68 7.59 -16.70
CA ASP A 409 -21.81 8.96 -17.22
C ASP A 409 -23.11 9.69 -16.83
N LYS A 410 -24.15 8.97 -16.40
CA LYS A 410 -25.45 9.52 -15.94
C LYS A 410 -26.08 8.60 -14.90
N GLU A 411 -26.95 9.16 -14.04
CA GLU A 411 -27.74 8.40 -13.05
C GLU A 411 -28.58 7.28 -13.69
N ASP A 412 -29.07 7.53 -14.91
CA ASP A 412 -29.84 6.59 -15.75
C ASP A 412 -29.04 6.11 -16.97
N GLY A 413 -27.73 6.19 -16.92
CA GLY A 413 -26.82 5.81 -18.00
C GLY A 413 -26.75 4.31 -18.23
N GLU A 414 -25.73 3.87 -18.95
CA GLU A 414 -25.52 2.45 -19.23
C GLU A 414 -25.31 1.65 -17.95
N LEU A 415 -26.16 0.66 -17.70
CA LEU A 415 -26.04 -0.28 -16.58
C LEU A 415 -24.94 -1.31 -16.88
N VAL A 416 -23.86 -1.30 -16.10
CA VAL A 416 -22.69 -2.17 -16.32
C VAL A 416 -22.51 -3.24 -15.24
N ALA A 417 -23.08 -3.05 -14.06
CA ALA A 417 -23.12 -4.06 -12.99
C ALA A 417 -24.30 -3.82 -12.07
N LYS A 418 -24.78 -4.88 -11.40
CA LYS A 418 -25.81 -4.83 -10.38
C LYS A 418 -25.51 -5.85 -9.29
N ILE A 419 -25.58 -5.39 -8.05
CA ILE A 419 -25.38 -6.22 -6.86
C ILE A 419 -26.66 -6.16 -6.01
N ASP A 420 -27.20 -7.31 -5.67
CA ASP A 420 -28.27 -7.43 -4.69
C ASP A 420 -27.67 -7.64 -3.30
N VAL A 421 -27.92 -6.68 -2.40
CA VAL A 421 -27.47 -6.72 -1.01
C VAL A 421 -28.56 -7.33 -0.16
N THR A 422 -28.26 -8.45 0.47
CA THR A 422 -29.16 -9.17 1.37
C THR A 422 -28.75 -8.95 2.81
N LYS A 423 -29.62 -9.35 3.76
CA LYS A 423 -29.39 -9.22 5.20
C LYS A 423 -28.05 -9.85 5.61
N THR A 424 -27.21 -9.08 6.34
CA THR A 424 -25.91 -9.52 6.83
C THR A 424 -25.93 -9.84 8.34
N GLY A 425 -26.99 -9.42 9.06
CA GLY A 425 -27.16 -9.65 10.47
C GLY A 425 -27.04 -8.40 11.36
N GLY A 426 -26.73 -7.22 10.77
CA GLY A 426 -26.64 -5.95 11.48
C GLY A 426 -26.18 -4.82 10.57
N TRP A 427 -26.33 -3.56 11.02
CA TRP A 427 -25.89 -2.36 10.28
C TRP A 427 -24.36 -2.19 10.23
N GLU A 428 -23.62 -2.95 11.02
CA GLU A 428 -22.15 -2.97 11.09
C GLU A 428 -21.59 -4.39 10.89
N LYS A 429 -22.42 -5.32 10.42
CA LYS A 429 -21.99 -6.68 10.06
C LYS A 429 -21.69 -6.72 8.57
N TRP A 430 -20.47 -6.37 8.24
CA TRP A 430 -19.98 -6.22 6.88
C TRP A 430 -19.83 -7.55 6.16
N LYS A 431 -20.18 -7.58 4.89
CA LYS A 431 -19.95 -8.69 3.96
C LYS A 431 -19.56 -8.15 2.60
N THR A 432 -18.71 -8.89 1.93
CA THR A 432 -18.39 -8.62 0.52
C THR A 432 -19.47 -9.22 -0.37
N PHE A 433 -20.01 -8.41 -1.25
CA PHE A 433 -20.93 -8.80 -2.32
C PHE A 433 -20.26 -8.54 -3.66
N SER A 434 -20.53 -9.38 -4.67
CA SER A 434 -19.99 -9.20 -6.00
C SER A 434 -20.95 -9.63 -7.10
N ALA A 435 -20.75 -9.07 -8.29
CA ALA A 435 -21.47 -9.44 -9.50
C ALA A 435 -20.51 -9.45 -10.70
N GLN A 436 -20.82 -10.29 -11.69
CA GLN A 436 -20.15 -10.23 -12.99
C GLN A 436 -20.53 -8.95 -13.72
N MET A 437 -19.59 -8.40 -14.49
CA MET A 437 -19.89 -7.27 -15.36
C MET A 437 -20.90 -7.67 -16.43
N HIS A 438 -21.92 -6.84 -16.64
CA HIS A 438 -22.90 -7.04 -17.70
C HIS A 438 -22.34 -6.70 -19.07
N LYS A 439 -21.36 -5.77 -19.11
CA LYS A 439 -20.73 -5.26 -20.33
C LYS A 439 -19.27 -4.94 -20.09
N LYS A 440 -18.51 -4.85 -21.18
CA LYS A 440 -17.13 -4.36 -21.16
C LYS A 440 -17.11 -2.86 -20.91
N VAL A 441 -16.25 -2.41 -20.02
CA VAL A 441 -16.02 -1.02 -19.69
C VAL A 441 -14.54 -0.70 -19.88
N MET A 442 -14.22 0.34 -20.64
CA MET A 442 -12.84 0.78 -20.89
C MET A 442 -12.79 2.31 -20.99
N GLY A 443 -11.63 2.90 -20.73
CA GLY A 443 -11.48 4.35 -20.80
C GLY A 443 -11.93 5.04 -19.51
N LYS A 444 -12.23 6.33 -19.62
CA LYS A 444 -12.62 7.16 -18.48
C LYS A 444 -14.12 7.40 -18.48
N HIS A 445 -14.72 7.23 -17.30
CA HIS A 445 -16.15 7.43 -17.09
C HIS A 445 -16.42 8.11 -15.74
N ASP A 446 -17.52 8.84 -15.66
CA ASP A 446 -18.18 9.13 -14.40
C ASP A 446 -19.02 7.92 -14.00
N VAL A 447 -18.83 7.41 -12.78
CA VAL A 447 -19.53 6.22 -12.27
C VAL A 447 -20.61 6.66 -11.28
N TYR A 448 -21.82 6.16 -11.48
CA TYR A 448 -22.95 6.37 -10.60
C TYR A 448 -23.33 5.06 -9.91
N PHE A 449 -23.31 5.07 -8.58
CA PHE A 449 -23.84 4.00 -7.74
C PHE A 449 -25.26 4.38 -7.34
N VAL A 450 -26.26 3.77 -7.97
CA VAL A 450 -27.68 4.08 -7.78
C VAL A 450 -28.31 3.01 -6.89
N PHE A 451 -28.97 3.43 -5.83
CA PHE A 451 -29.54 2.52 -4.85
C PHE A 451 -31.02 2.28 -5.12
N LYS A 452 -31.43 1.00 -5.13
CA LYS A 452 -32.80 0.56 -5.42
C LYS A 452 -33.29 -0.40 -4.33
N GLY A 453 -34.54 -0.22 -3.91
CA GLY A 453 -35.16 -1.10 -2.92
C GLY A 453 -36.56 -0.66 -2.51
N LEU A 454 -37.02 -1.16 -1.39
CA LEU A 454 -38.34 -0.81 -0.88
C LEU A 454 -38.39 0.67 -0.48
N LYS A 455 -39.33 1.40 -1.07
CA LYS A 455 -39.53 2.83 -0.82
C LYS A 455 -39.82 3.10 0.68
N GLY A 456 -39.09 4.06 1.26
CA GLY A 456 -39.23 4.46 2.67
C GLY A 456 -38.47 3.58 3.67
N SER A 457 -37.69 2.60 3.18
CA SER A 457 -36.84 1.79 4.04
C SER A 457 -35.37 2.17 3.85
N LYS A 458 -34.58 2.21 4.93
CA LYS A 458 -33.11 2.21 4.88
C LYS A 458 -32.67 0.86 4.29
N LEU A 459 -31.85 0.87 3.26
CA LEU A 459 -31.52 -0.31 2.47
C LEU A 459 -30.34 -1.07 3.10
N PHE A 460 -29.18 -0.47 3.12
CA PHE A 460 -27.94 -1.02 3.66
C PHE A 460 -26.94 0.11 3.91
N ASN A 461 -25.84 -0.19 4.61
CA ASN A 461 -24.65 0.66 4.72
C ASN A 461 -23.60 0.20 3.69
N PHE A 462 -22.81 1.12 3.16
CA PHE A 462 -21.87 0.89 2.07
C PHE A 462 -20.48 1.43 2.46
N ASP A 463 -19.45 0.56 2.46
CA ASP A 463 -18.11 0.83 3.00
C ASP A 463 -17.07 1.06 1.89
N TRP A 464 -16.93 0.14 0.95
CA TRP A 464 -15.99 0.27 -0.16
C TRP A 464 -16.49 -0.40 -1.43
N TRP A 465 -15.86 -0.03 -2.55
CA TRP A 465 -16.08 -0.64 -3.85
C TRP A 465 -14.77 -0.90 -4.60
N LYS A 466 -14.79 -1.90 -5.49
CA LYS A 466 -13.68 -2.24 -6.36
C LYS A 466 -14.16 -2.98 -7.61
N PHE A 467 -13.57 -2.65 -8.75
CA PHE A 467 -13.69 -3.47 -9.95
C PHE A 467 -12.54 -4.46 -9.99
N GLU A 468 -12.83 -5.72 -10.28
CA GLU A 468 -11.88 -6.82 -10.19
C GLU A 468 -11.63 -7.45 -11.56
N LYS A 469 -10.37 -7.84 -11.77
CA LYS A 469 -10.01 -8.74 -12.88
C LYS A 469 -9.84 -10.14 -12.33
N ASN A 470 -10.22 -11.13 -13.11
CA ASN A 470 -9.86 -12.51 -12.83
C ASN A 470 -8.33 -12.65 -12.86
N PHE A 471 -7.77 -13.43 -11.97
CA PHE A 471 -6.35 -13.76 -12.05
C PHE A 471 -6.08 -14.85 -13.09
N GLN A 472 -4.84 -14.96 -13.53
CA GLN A 472 -4.35 -16.01 -14.42
C GLN A 472 -3.37 -16.91 -13.69
N ASN A 473 -3.48 -18.23 -13.90
CA ASN A 473 -2.46 -19.15 -13.47
C ASN A 473 -1.22 -19.10 -14.40
N PRO A 474 -0.01 -19.30 -13.88
CA PRO A 474 0.30 -19.62 -12.48
C PRO A 474 0.04 -18.40 -11.58
N VAL A 475 -0.48 -18.66 -10.38
CA VAL A 475 -0.88 -17.59 -9.44
C VAL A 475 0.30 -16.75 -8.97
N LEU A 476 1.44 -17.36 -8.75
CA LEU A 476 2.73 -16.74 -8.53
C LEU A 476 3.71 -17.27 -9.57
N TRP A 477 4.04 -16.48 -10.58
CA TRP A 477 5.01 -16.91 -11.58
C TRP A 477 6.45 -16.62 -11.13
N ALA A 478 6.86 -17.22 -10.03
CA ALA A 478 8.17 -17.10 -9.41
C ALA A 478 8.56 -18.41 -8.72
N ASP A 479 9.82 -18.58 -8.38
CA ASP A 479 10.31 -19.74 -7.62
C ASP A 479 9.79 -19.71 -6.18
N VAL A 480 8.69 -20.43 -5.93
CA VAL A 480 8.05 -20.61 -4.62
C VAL A 480 7.75 -22.09 -4.41
N PRO A 481 8.80 -22.90 -4.21
CA PRO A 481 8.65 -24.35 -4.17
C PRO A 481 8.07 -24.86 -2.85
N ASP A 482 7.47 -26.04 -2.90
CA ASP A 482 6.98 -26.82 -1.75
C ASP A 482 6.03 -26.01 -0.83
N PRO A 483 5.05 -25.26 -1.39
CA PRO A 483 4.23 -24.36 -0.59
C PRO A 483 3.38 -25.11 0.43
N ASP A 484 3.41 -24.68 1.70
CA ASP A 484 2.43 -25.07 2.73
C ASP A 484 1.65 -23.82 3.15
N VAL A 485 0.34 -23.81 2.86
CA VAL A 485 -0.56 -22.68 3.07
C VAL A 485 -1.56 -23.02 4.17
N ILE A 486 -1.73 -22.12 5.13
CA ILE A 486 -2.75 -22.20 6.19
C ILE A 486 -3.56 -20.91 6.21
N ARG A 487 -4.81 -21.00 6.69
CA ARG A 487 -5.64 -19.84 6.99
C ARG A 487 -5.72 -19.60 8.51
N VAL A 488 -5.50 -18.35 8.93
CA VAL A 488 -5.68 -17.92 10.31
C VAL A 488 -6.50 -16.63 10.30
N GLY A 489 -7.76 -16.74 10.72
CA GLY A 489 -8.73 -15.65 10.58
C GLY A 489 -8.93 -15.28 9.10
N ASP A 490 -8.76 -14.02 8.77
CA ASP A 490 -8.88 -13.50 7.40
C ASP A 490 -7.57 -13.49 6.60
N ASN A 491 -6.50 -14.06 7.16
CA ASN A 491 -5.20 -14.13 6.50
C ASN A 491 -4.89 -15.54 6.06
N PHE A 492 -4.26 -15.65 4.91
CA PHE A 492 -3.56 -16.84 4.46
C PHE A 492 -2.06 -16.64 4.68
N TYR A 493 -1.41 -17.64 5.26
CA TYR A 493 0.03 -17.65 5.47
C TYR A 493 0.64 -18.83 4.74
N MET A 494 1.75 -18.60 4.07
CA MET A 494 2.48 -19.59 3.30
C MET A 494 3.95 -19.60 3.70
N VAL A 495 4.55 -20.77 3.77
CA VAL A 495 5.99 -20.97 3.81
C VAL A 495 6.46 -21.67 2.55
N SER A 496 7.69 -21.40 2.12
CA SER A 496 8.29 -21.98 0.91
C SER A 496 9.76 -22.32 1.16
N THR A 497 10.27 -23.23 0.34
CA THR A 497 11.68 -23.66 0.34
C THR A 497 12.59 -22.57 -0.22
N THR A 498 13.72 -22.31 0.45
CA THR A 498 14.75 -21.38 -0.03
C THR A 498 16.19 -21.91 0.09
N MET A 499 16.37 -23.14 0.49
CA MET A 499 17.66 -23.84 0.54
C MET A 499 18.70 -23.11 1.39
N HIS A 500 19.84 -22.77 0.78
CA HIS A 500 20.98 -22.07 1.37
C HIS A 500 20.82 -20.55 1.41
N LEU A 501 19.72 -20.00 0.92
CA LEU A 501 19.48 -18.55 0.90
C LEU A 501 19.07 -18.04 2.28
N MET A 502 19.64 -16.90 2.71
CA MET A 502 19.45 -16.34 4.02
C MET A 502 18.95 -14.88 3.97
N PRO A 503 17.97 -14.49 4.82
CA PRO A 503 17.26 -15.33 5.78
C PRO A 503 16.44 -16.42 5.08
N GLY A 504 16.13 -17.52 5.79
CA GLY A 504 15.49 -18.70 5.21
C GLY A 504 14.06 -18.94 5.68
N ALA A 505 13.33 -19.75 4.91
CA ALA A 505 11.92 -20.10 5.12
C ALA A 505 11.04 -18.83 5.20
N PRO A 506 10.79 -18.12 4.09
CA PRO A 506 9.96 -16.94 4.07
C PRO A 506 8.53 -17.24 4.53
N ILE A 507 8.00 -16.44 5.42
CA ILE A 507 6.58 -16.38 5.72
C ILE A 507 5.96 -15.33 4.82
N MET A 508 5.07 -15.78 3.96
CA MET A 508 4.32 -14.94 3.03
C MET A 508 2.88 -14.85 3.50
N ARG A 509 2.26 -13.70 3.29
CA ARG A 509 0.86 -13.44 3.66
C ARG A 509 0.06 -13.05 2.44
N SER A 510 -1.19 -13.49 2.40
CA SER A 510 -2.21 -13.06 1.45
C SER A 510 -3.56 -12.87 2.14
N LYS A 511 -4.40 -12.02 1.57
CA LYS A 511 -5.81 -11.87 1.92
C LYS A 511 -6.75 -12.59 0.94
N ASP A 512 -6.24 -13.01 -0.23
CA ASP A 512 -7.07 -13.48 -1.35
C ASP A 512 -6.52 -14.73 -2.06
N LEU A 513 -5.41 -15.33 -1.57
CA LEU A 513 -4.66 -16.44 -2.17
C LEU A 513 -3.98 -16.12 -3.51
N VAL A 514 -4.13 -14.91 -4.03
CA VAL A 514 -3.59 -14.48 -5.33
C VAL A 514 -2.44 -13.49 -5.14
N ASN A 515 -2.65 -12.50 -4.30
CA ASN A 515 -1.69 -11.42 -4.04
C ASN A 515 -0.93 -11.70 -2.74
N TRP A 516 0.37 -11.90 -2.84
CA TRP A 516 1.24 -12.31 -1.74
C TRP A 516 2.31 -11.26 -1.45
N GLU A 517 2.65 -11.11 -0.19
CA GLU A 517 3.79 -10.32 0.28
C GLU A 517 4.61 -11.14 1.27
N THR A 518 5.93 -10.99 1.26
CA THR A 518 6.79 -11.56 2.30
C THR A 518 6.70 -10.68 3.55
N VAL A 519 6.30 -11.27 4.67
CA VAL A 519 6.10 -10.53 5.94
C VAL A 519 7.13 -10.90 7.00
N ASN A 520 7.84 -12.03 6.84
CA ASN A 520 8.87 -12.47 7.78
C ASN A 520 9.70 -13.64 7.21
N TYR A 521 10.67 -14.08 8.00
CA TYR A 521 11.45 -15.31 7.81
C TYR A 521 11.55 -16.08 9.12
N ILE A 522 11.58 -17.41 9.05
CA ILE A 522 11.63 -18.26 10.25
C ILE A 522 13.01 -18.16 10.94
N PHE A 523 14.07 -18.01 10.17
CA PHE A 523 15.41 -17.88 10.74
C PHE A 523 16.29 -16.93 9.91
N PRO A 524 17.20 -16.17 10.58
CA PRO A 524 18.08 -15.22 9.87
C PRO A 524 19.30 -15.92 9.24
N LYS A 525 19.80 -17.00 9.84
CA LYS A 525 21.02 -17.74 9.44
C LYS A 525 20.91 -19.21 9.87
N LEU A 526 21.56 -20.11 9.15
CA LEU A 526 21.86 -21.47 9.60
C LEU A 526 23.30 -21.52 10.09
N THR A 527 23.53 -22.19 11.23
CA THR A 527 24.84 -22.23 11.92
C THR A 527 25.35 -23.65 12.14
N ASP A 528 24.66 -24.64 11.59
CA ASP A 528 24.95 -26.06 11.80
C ASP A 528 26.20 -26.54 11.06
N SER A 529 26.69 -25.75 10.10
CA SER A 529 27.90 -26.05 9.35
C SER A 529 28.65 -24.74 8.99
N PRO A 530 29.99 -24.73 9.05
CA PRO A 530 30.77 -23.58 8.62
C PRO A 530 30.63 -23.30 7.11
N LYS A 531 30.10 -24.23 6.34
CA LYS A 531 29.83 -24.08 4.90
C LYS A 531 28.69 -23.11 4.64
N TYR A 532 27.78 -22.87 5.59
CA TYR A 532 26.79 -21.79 5.49
C TYR A 532 27.42 -20.40 5.50
N ASP A 533 28.62 -20.25 6.11
CA ASP A 533 29.43 -19.03 6.04
C ASP A 533 30.39 -19.02 4.83
N MET A 534 30.24 -19.97 3.92
CA MET A 534 31.22 -20.24 2.85
C MET A 534 32.65 -20.43 3.38
N LYS A 535 32.80 -20.98 4.58
CA LYS A 535 34.04 -21.47 5.17
C LYS A 535 34.08 -22.97 4.97
N GLU A 536 35.24 -23.53 4.62
CA GLU A 536 35.42 -24.97 4.36
C GLU A 536 34.54 -25.51 3.20
N GLY A 537 34.18 -24.64 2.26
CA GLY A 537 33.33 -24.96 1.10
C GLY A 537 32.00 -24.21 1.08
N THR A 538 31.05 -24.73 0.30
CA THR A 538 29.70 -24.17 0.08
C THR A 538 28.65 -25.26 0.28
N VAL A 539 27.36 -24.88 0.36
CA VAL A 539 26.21 -25.79 0.57
C VAL A 539 25.09 -25.55 -0.44
N TYR A 540 25.41 -25.32 -1.70
CA TYR A 540 24.41 -25.07 -2.73
C TYR A 540 23.37 -26.17 -2.84
N GLY A 541 22.08 -25.80 -2.96
CA GLY A 541 20.95 -26.74 -3.01
C GLY A 541 20.75 -27.58 -1.73
N ARG A 542 21.40 -27.19 -0.63
CA ARG A 542 21.22 -27.74 0.72
C ARG A 542 20.62 -26.66 1.61
N GLY A 543 20.39 -26.95 2.87
CA GLY A 543 19.76 -26.05 3.81
C GLY A 543 18.27 -26.30 3.95
N GLN A 544 17.45 -25.25 4.07
CA GLN A 544 16.03 -25.38 4.36
C GLN A 544 15.26 -25.93 3.15
N TRP A 545 14.74 -27.13 3.28
CA TRP A 545 13.89 -27.81 2.31
C TRP A 545 12.41 -27.66 2.67
N ALA A 546 11.54 -28.54 2.15
CA ALA A 546 10.10 -28.46 2.36
C ALA A 546 9.76 -28.26 3.84
N THR A 547 8.98 -27.22 4.13
CA THR A 547 8.62 -26.83 5.49
C THR A 547 7.13 -27.02 5.67
N SER A 548 6.72 -27.56 6.83
CA SER A 548 5.32 -27.62 7.25
C SER A 548 4.99 -26.45 8.15
N LEU A 549 3.94 -25.69 7.85
CA LEU A 549 3.44 -24.58 8.64
C LEU A 549 2.11 -24.93 9.30
N LYS A 550 1.98 -24.72 10.60
CA LYS A 550 0.74 -24.97 11.35
C LYS A 550 0.43 -23.84 12.33
N TYR A 551 -0.84 -23.66 12.62
CA TYR A 551 -1.32 -22.80 13.68
C TYR A 551 -2.16 -23.63 14.64
N HIS A 552 -1.78 -23.65 15.92
CA HIS A 552 -2.45 -24.42 16.95
C HIS A 552 -2.45 -23.68 18.28
N ARG A 553 -3.61 -23.56 18.91
CA ARG A 553 -3.81 -22.89 20.22
C ARG A 553 -3.11 -21.54 20.36
N GLY A 554 -3.28 -20.69 19.38
CA GLY A 554 -2.75 -19.32 19.43
C GLY A 554 -1.29 -19.18 19.04
N LYS A 555 -0.60 -20.26 18.61
CA LYS A 555 0.80 -20.26 18.19
C LYS A 555 1.00 -20.77 16.77
N PHE A 556 1.99 -20.24 16.11
CA PHE A 556 2.50 -20.76 14.84
C PHE A 556 3.64 -21.75 15.10
N TYR A 557 3.66 -22.80 14.30
CA TYR A 557 4.69 -23.85 14.30
C TYR A 557 5.19 -24.06 12.88
N ALA A 558 6.51 -24.19 12.73
CA ALA A 558 7.14 -24.53 11.47
C ALA A 558 8.08 -25.72 11.71
N LEU A 559 7.93 -26.77 10.89
CA LEU A 559 8.81 -27.94 10.93
C LEU A 559 9.56 -28.04 9.61
N PHE A 560 10.89 -28.09 9.66
CA PHE A 560 11.74 -28.31 8.50
C PHE A 560 13.03 -29.05 8.85
N ALA A 561 13.62 -29.71 7.86
CA ALA A 561 14.92 -30.34 7.99
C ALA A 561 15.94 -29.68 7.05
N PRO A 562 17.07 -29.14 7.56
CA PRO A 562 18.18 -28.81 6.67
C PRO A 562 18.72 -30.07 6.00
N ASN A 563 18.69 -30.10 4.67
CA ASN A 563 19.16 -31.25 3.92
C ASN A 563 20.63 -31.11 3.51
N ASP A 564 21.49 -30.85 4.47
CA ASP A 564 22.91 -30.55 4.28
C ASP A 564 23.83 -31.70 4.75
N ASN A 565 23.26 -32.63 5.50
CA ASN A 565 24.01 -33.82 5.99
C ASN A 565 23.10 -35.04 6.08
N PRO A 566 23.50 -36.22 5.58
CA PRO A 566 22.83 -37.50 5.91
C PRO A 566 22.85 -37.70 7.43
N GLY A 567 21.71 -37.59 8.11
CA GLY A 567 21.59 -37.60 9.56
C GLY A 567 21.48 -36.22 10.19
N GLY A 568 21.21 -35.14 9.39
CA GLY A 568 20.87 -33.82 9.91
C GLY A 568 19.62 -33.86 10.81
N GLU A 569 19.40 -32.78 11.54
CA GLU A 569 18.26 -32.65 12.46
C GLU A 569 17.03 -32.04 11.77
N THR A 570 15.85 -32.34 12.32
CA THR A 570 14.61 -31.63 11.99
C THR A 570 14.33 -30.59 13.06
N TYR A 571 14.06 -29.33 12.67
CA TYR A 571 13.74 -28.26 13.59
C TYR A 571 12.25 -28.05 13.69
N ILE A 572 11.75 -27.86 14.92
CA ILE A 572 10.45 -27.23 15.18
C ILE A 572 10.72 -25.81 15.65
N CYS A 573 10.26 -24.85 14.90
CA CYS A 573 10.30 -23.44 15.25
C CYS A 573 8.91 -22.94 15.64
N THR A 574 8.83 -21.98 16.58
CA THR A 574 7.55 -21.44 17.05
C THR A 574 7.58 -19.90 17.10
N ALA A 575 6.38 -19.30 16.93
CA ALA A 575 6.16 -17.87 17.13
C ALA A 575 4.72 -17.61 17.62
N ASP A 576 4.52 -16.52 18.36
CA ASP A 576 3.17 -16.13 18.81
C ASP A 576 2.38 -15.44 17.68
N SER A 577 3.07 -14.90 16.68
CA SER A 577 2.47 -14.40 15.44
C SER A 577 3.38 -14.71 14.25
N ALA A 578 2.80 -14.85 13.07
CA ALA A 578 3.55 -15.12 11.83
C ALA A 578 4.63 -14.06 11.55
N GLU A 579 4.34 -12.81 11.85
CA GLU A 579 5.20 -11.64 11.68
C GLU A 579 6.13 -11.39 12.88
N GLY A 580 5.93 -12.16 13.97
CA GLY A 580 6.69 -12.04 15.22
C GLY A 580 8.06 -12.73 15.16
N LYS A 581 8.70 -12.77 16.32
CA LYS A 581 9.99 -13.45 16.47
C LYS A 581 9.81 -14.96 16.48
N TRP A 582 10.40 -15.66 15.52
CA TRP A 582 10.50 -17.10 15.51
C TRP A 582 11.71 -17.59 16.34
N THR A 583 11.54 -18.70 17.02
CA THR A 583 12.59 -19.34 17.82
C THR A 583 12.59 -20.85 17.59
N ILE A 584 13.77 -21.46 17.60
CA ILE A 584 13.89 -22.93 17.59
C ILE A 584 13.34 -23.43 18.92
N HIS A 585 12.25 -24.20 18.85
CA HIS A 585 11.66 -24.85 20.01
C HIS A 585 12.36 -26.16 20.33
N SER A 586 12.59 -26.99 19.31
CA SER A 586 13.24 -28.30 19.47
C SER A 586 14.00 -28.72 18.22
N ARG A 587 14.89 -29.69 18.42
CA ARG A 587 15.65 -30.38 17.39
C ARG A 587 15.38 -31.88 17.52
N LEU A 588 14.94 -32.49 16.45
CA LEU A 588 14.57 -33.89 16.37
C LEU A 588 15.49 -34.62 15.37
N ARG A 589 15.44 -35.92 15.34
CA ARG A 589 16.08 -36.69 14.27
C ARG A 589 15.54 -36.24 12.90
N HIS A 590 16.29 -36.51 11.86
CA HIS A 590 15.92 -36.13 10.49
C HIS A 590 14.60 -36.79 10.02
N PHE A 591 13.70 -36.01 9.51
CA PHE A 591 12.46 -36.39 8.81
C PHE A 591 12.42 -35.74 7.43
N HIS A 592 12.45 -36.54 6.39
CA HIS A 592 12.43 -36.05 5.00
C HIS A 592 11.03 -35.64 4.57
N ASP A 593 10.87 -34.46 3.98
CA ASP A 593 9.62 -33.87 3.46
C ASP A 593 8.42 -34.04 4.39
N ALA A 594 8.60 -33.63 5.60
CA ALA A 594 7.69 -33.91 6.71
C ALA A 594 6.56 -32.88 6.88
N SER A 595 5.41 -33.40 7.32
CA SER A 595 4.27 -32.60 7.78
C SER A 595 4.10 -32.73 9.29
N LEU A 596 4.09 -31.61 10.00
CA LEU A 596 3.62 -31.54 11.38
C LEU A 596 2.10 -31.54 11.38
N PHE A 597 1.49 -32.31 12.27
CA PHE A 597 0.04 -32.37 12.41
C PHE A 597 -0.35 -32.41 13.89
N PHE A 598 -1.34 -31.61 14.27
CA PHE A 598 -1.99 -31.64 15.59
C PHE A 598 -3.39 -32.20 15.43
N ASP A 599 -3.70 -33.27 16.19
CA ASP A 599 -5.04 -33.85 16.22
C ASP A 599 -5.96 -33.16 17.23
N ASP A 600 -7.25 -33.47 17.20
CA ASP A 600 -8.27 -32.87 18.06
C ASP A 600 -8.04 -33.14 19.56
N ASP A 601 -7.30 -34.20 19.91
CA ASP A 601 -6.88 -34.53 21.26
C ASP A 601 -5.54 -33.92 21.68
N ASP A 602 -5.05 -32.92 20.90
CA ASP A 602 -3.77 -32.19 21.08
C ASP A 602 -2.51 -33.05 20.93
N LYS A 603 -2.62 -34.30 20.52
CA LYS A 603 -1.44 -35.05 20.16
C LYS A 603 -0.83 -34.50 18.86
N ALA A 604 0.48 -34.43 18.84
CA ALA A 604 1.24 -34.01 17.69
C ALA A 604 1.90 -35.20 16.99
N TYR A 605 1.90 -35.14 15.67
CA TYR A 605 2.46 -36.16 14.80
C TYR A 605 3.36 -35.56 13.73
N VAL A 606 4.37 -36.33 13.31
CA VAL A 606 5.15 -36.03 12.10
C VAL A 606 4.89 -37.14 11.10
N VAL A 607 4.38 -36.74 9.93
CA VAL A 607 4.22 -37.65 8.77
C VAL A 607 5.33 -37.32 7.78
N PHE A 608 6.07 -38.29 7.31
CA PHE A 608 7.29 -38.05 6.54
C PHE A 608 7.60 -39.16 5.52
N GLY A 609 8.57 -38.92 4.65
CA GLY A 609 9.06 -39.86 3.68
C GLY A 609 7.95 -40.37 2.76
N THR A 610 7.81 -41.66 2.63
CA THR A 610 6.82 -42.36 1.77
C THR A 610 5.59 -42.85 2.54
N GLY A 611 5.13 -42.09 3.52
CA GLY A 611 3.96 -42.43 4.34
C GLY A 611 4.31 -43.08 5.69
N ASP A 612 5.40 -42.69 6.31
CA ASP A 612 5.72 -42.99 7.69
C ASP A 612 5.12 -41.92 8.64
N ILE A 613 4.71 -42.36 9.83
CA ILE A 613 4.23 -41.49 10.88
C ILE A 613 4.91 -41.79 12.21
N VAL A 614 5.12 -40.73 13.00
CA VAL A 614 5.59 -40.85 14.39
C VAL A 614 4.82 -39.87 15.25
N GLN A 615 4.50 -40.23 16.49
CA GLN A 615 3.92 -39.33 17.49
C GLN A 615 5.04 -38.60 18.24
N LEU A 616 4.86 -37.31 18.45
CA LEU A 616 5.72 -36.48 19.33
C LEU A 616 5.21 -36.53 20.76
N ASN A 617 6.14 -36.35 21.72
CA ASN A 617 5.78 -36.11 23.12
C ASN A 617 5.03 -34.75 23.28
N ALA A 618 4.43 -34.52 24.45
CA ALA A 618 3.57 -33.35 24.66
C ALA A 618 4.30 -32.01 24.52
N ASP A 619 5.58 -31.97 24.78
CA ASP A 619 6.42 -30.75 24.68
C ASP A 619 7.09 -30.61 23.32
N LEU A 620 6.83 -31.49 22.37
CA LEU A 620 7.40 -31.50 21.02
C LEU A 620 8.93 -31.56 20.98
N THR A 621 9.55 -32.15 22.00
CA THR A 621 11.02 -32.18 22.14
C THR A 621 11.61 -33.54 21.71
N ASP A 622 10.79 -34.59 21.60
CA ASP A 622 11.22 -35.90 21.16
C ASP A 622 10.04 -36.72 20.62
N VAL A 623 10.35 -37.83 19.98
CA VAL A 623 9.36 -38.81 19.53
C VAL A 623 8.94 -39.72 20.67
N VAL A 624 7.68 -40.18 20.70
CA VAL A 624 7.21 -41.19 21.62
C VAL A 624 7.84 -42.55 21.22
N PRO A 625 8.57 -43.19 22.10
CA PRO A 625 9.21 -44.48 21.79
C PRO A 625 8.24 -45.53 21.29
N GLY A 626 8.57 -46.19 20.19
CA GLY A 626 7.73 -47.22 19.58
C GLY A 626 6.47 -46.74 18.88
N SER A 627 6.29 -45.41 18.69
CA SER A 627 5.13 -44.84 18.01
C SER A 627 5.24 -44.87 16.47
N GLN A 628 6.43 -45.11 15.92
CA GLN A 628 6.58 -45.09 14.46
C GLN A 628 5.76 -46.20 13.81
N ARG A 629 5.05 -45.84 12.75
CA ARG A 629 4.22 -46.73 11.93
C ARG A 629 4.41 -46.41 10.46
N LYS A 630 4.23 -47.45 9.62
CA LYS A 630 3.98 -47.28 8.17
C LYS A 630 2.48 -47.16 7.98
N LEU A 631 2.00 -46.05 7.32
CA LEU A 631 0.59 -45.81 7.11
C LEU A 631 0.00 -46.71 6.01
N PHE A 632 0.78 -46.95 4.97
CA PHE A 632 0.41 -47.73 3.81
C PHE A 632 1.66 -48.24 3.10
N GLU A 633 1.53 -49.31 2.34
CA GLU A 633 2.54 -49.75 1.40
C GLU A 633 2.40 -49.01 0.07
N ARG A 634 3.52 -48.71 -0.58
CA ARG A 634 3.51 -48.13 -1.92
C ARG A 634 2.85 -49.06 -2.91
N ASP A 635 2.00 -48.53 -3.76
CA ASP A 635 1.45 -49.28 -4.88
C ASP A 635 2.57 -49.70 -5.85
N ALA A 636 2.34 -50.75 -6.61
CA ALA A 636 3.29 -51.24 -7.59
C ALA A 636 3.61 -50.19 -8.69
N GLU A 637 2.68 -49.27 -8.96
CA GLU A 637 2.89 -48.17 -9.91
C GLU A 637 3.73 -47.03 -9.34
N GLU A 638 3.76 -46.87 -8.02
CA GLU A 638 4.48 -45.74 -7.34
C GLU A 638 5.97 -46.04 -7.18
N THR A 639 6.63 -46.53 -8.23
CA THR A 639 8.05 -46.90 -8.20
C THR A 639 9.01 -45.71 -8.26
N GLY A 640 8.52 -44.55 -8.67
CA GLY A 640 9.30 -43.32 -8.78
C GLY A 640 9.19 -42.45 -7.53
N LEU A 641 8.88 -41.18 -7.73
CA LEU A 641 8.71 -40.18 -6.69
C LEU A 641 7.41 -40.37 -5.90
N LEU A 642 7.49 -40.43 -4.58
CA LEU A 642 6.36 -40.32 -3.66
C LEU A 642 6.85 -39.64 -2.38
N GLU A 643 6.55 -38.37 -2.21
CA GLU A 643 7.03 -37.56 -1.09
C GLU A 643 6.16 -36.30 -0.89
N GLY A 644 6.61 -35.30 -0.15
CA GLY A 644 5.92 -33.99 -0.01
C GLY A 644 4.67 -34.06 0.85
N SER A 645 4.74 -34.81 1.97
CA SER A 645 3.62 -35.07 2.88
C SER A 645 2.94 -33.80 3.36
N ARG A 646 1.58 -33.71 3.27
CA ARG A 646 0.75 -32.69 3.90
C ARG A 646 -0.48 -33.35 4.54
N MET A 647 -0.48 -33.44 5.89
CA MET A 647 -1.58 -34.02 6.65
C MET A 647 -2.57 -32.94 7.06
N ILE A 648 -3.86 -33.20 6.78
CA ILE A 648 -4.99 -32.38 7.24
C ILE A 648 -6.10 -33.28 7.78
N LYS A 649 -7.05 -32.70 8.53
CA LYS A 649 -8.28 -33.35 8.99
C LYS A 649 -9.49 -32.55 8.51
N HIS A 650 -10.47 -33.25 7.95
CA HIS A 650 -11.71 -32.66 7.47
C HIS A 650 -12.87 -33.63 7.68
N ASP A 651 -13.99 -33.15 8.23
CA ASP A 651 -15.17 -33.93 8.54
C ASP A 651 -14.86 -35.27 9.29
N GLY A 652 -13.94 -35.19 10.27
CA GLY A 652 -13.54 -36.31 11.12
C GLY A 652 -12.62 -37.34 10.45
N LYS A 653 -12.25 -37.13 9.17
CA LYS A 653 -11.33 -38.01 8.43
C LYS A 653 -9.95 -37.37 8.26
N TYR A 654 -8.95 -38.24 8.16
CA TYR A 654 -7.55 -37.84 7.91
C TYR A 654 -7.24 -37.91 6.42
N TYR A 655 -6.55 -36.91 5.91
CA TYR A 655 -6.14 -36.80 4.52
C TYR A 655 -4.65 -36.48 4.47
N LEU A 656 -3.91 -37.34 3.76
CA LEU A 656 -2.48 -37.13 3.49
C LEU A 656 -2.30 -36.87 1.99
N LEU A 657 -1.94 -35.64 1.63
CA LEU A 657 -1.60 -35.25 0.27
C LEU A 657 -0.13 -35.52 0.04
N MET A 658 0.20 -36.01 -1.16
CA MET A 658 1.58 -36.32 -1.56
C MET A 658 1.74 -36.16 -3.08
N ILE A 659 2.93 -35.73 -3.49
CA ILE A 659 3.33 -35.75 -4.89
C ILE A 659 3.71 -37.18 -5.32
N SER A 660 3.25 -37.58 -6.49
CA SER A 660 3.64 -38.81 -7.17
C SER A 660 4.19 -38.50 -8.57
N GLY A 661 5.30 -39.10 -8.95
CA GLY A 661 5.94 -38.81 -10.22
C GLY A 661 6.90 -39.89 -10.71
N PHE A 662 7.48 -39.65 -11.89
CA PHE A 662 8.35 -40.55 -12.62
C PHE A 662 7.70 -41.93 -12.97
N ILE A 663 6.38 -41.90 -13.16
CA ILE A 663 5.61 -43.06 -13.56
C ILE A 663 5.49 -43.05 -15.09
N LYS A 664 5.80 -44.19 -15.73
CA LYS A 664 5.76 -44.28 -17.19
C LYS A 664 4.36 -44.00 -17.73
N GLY A 665 4.25 -43.04 -18.63
CA GLY A 665 2.99 -42.66 -19.28
C GLY A 665 2.10 -41.68 -18.46
N HIS A 666 2.56 -41.24 -17.32
CA HIS A 666 1.85 -40.31 -16.45
C HIS A 666 2.68 -39.05 -16.19
N PRO A 667 2.08 -37.83 -16.19
CA PRO A 667 2.74 -36.64 -15.69
C PRO A 667 2.89 -36.74 -14.17
N ARG A 668 3.66 -35.82 -13.58
CA ARG A 668 3.64 -35.58 -12.13
C ARG A 668 2.21 -35.31 -11.71
N ARG A 669 1.77 -35.84 -10.55
CA ARG A 669 0.40 -35.79 -10.08
C ARG A 669 0.33 -35.61 -8.57
N GLU A 670 -0.80 -35.14 -8.07
CA GLU A 670 -1.13 -35.09 -6.67
C GLU A 670 -2.01 -36.25 -6.28
N VAL A 671 -1.60 -37.03 -5.27
CA VAL A 671 -2.34 -38.17 -4.72
C VAL A 671 -2.77 -37.81 -3.28
N CYS A 672 -3.92 -38.35 -2.89
CA CYS A 672 -4.45 -38.23 -1.56
C CYS A 672 -4.73 -39.59 -0.96
N TYR A 673 -4.27 -39.80 0.26
CA TYR A 673 -4.60 -40.96 1.08
C TYR A 673 -5.59 -40.54 2.16
N ARG A 674 -6.69 -41.29 2.34
CA ARG A 674 -7.78 -40.99 3.28
C ARG A 674 -8.01 -42.13 4.25
N ALA A 675 -8.25 -41.84 5.52
CA ALA A 675 -8.62 -42.81 6.56
C ALA A 675 -9.58 -42.22 7.59
N ASP A 676 -10.31 -43.10 8.29
CA ASP A 676 -11.12 -42.73 9.47
C ASP A 676 -10.30 -42.67 10.77
N ASN A 677 -9.10 -43.26 10.77
CA ASN A 677 -8.18 -43.25 11.89
C ASN A 677 -6.80 -42.81 11.42
N ILE A 678 -6.06 -42.06 12.25
CA ILE A 678 -4.75 -41.53 11.89
C ILE A 678 -3.73 -42.59 11.49
N TYR A 679 -3.85 -43.81 12.01
CA TYR A 679 -2.99 -44.95 11.65
C TYR A 679 -3.57 -45.83 10.54
N GLY A 680 -4.65 -45.39 9.92
CA GLY A 680 -5.28 -46.14 8.81
C GLY A 680 -6.35 -47.16 9.23
N PRO A 681 -6.78 -48.02 8.32
CA PRO A 681 -6.24 -48.21 6.96
C PRO A 681 -6.54 -47.02 6.04
N TYR A 682 -5.58 -46.68 5.16
CA TYR A 682 -5.71 -45.61 4.19
C TYR A 682 -6.17 -46.11 2.82
N GLU A 683 -7.09 -45.41 2.20
CA GLU A 683 -7.48 -45.53 0.80
C GLU A 683 -6.76 -44.47 -0.02
N LYS A 684 -6.37 -44.77 -1.25
CA LYS A 684 -5.67 -43.86 -2.16
C LYS A 684 -6.57 -43.35 -3.28
N LYS A 685 -6.42 -42.09 -3.66
CA LYS A 685 -6.99 -41.50 -4.88
C LYS A 685 -6.07 -40.50 -5.51
N VAL A 686 -5.96 -40.51 -6.84
CA VAL A 686 -5.35 -39.42 -7.59
C VAL A 686 -6.35 -38.24 -7.60
N ILE A 687 -5.96 -37.10 -7.09
CA ILE A 687 -6.84 -35.91 -6.93
C ILE A 687 -6.54 -34.82 -7.94
N LEU A 688 -5.34 -34.83 -8.57
CA LEU A 688 -4.98 -34.00 -9.71
C LEU A 688 -3.95 -34.71 -10.56
N GLU A 689 -4.22 -34.86 -11.86
CA GLU A 689 -3.27 -35.38 -12.85
C GLU A 689 -3.45 -34.61 -14.15
N THR A 690 -2.63 -33.57 -14.35
CA THR A 690 -2.71 -32.72 -15.52
C THR A 690 -1.38 -32.05 -15.83
N GLU A 691 -1.12 -31.83 -17.11
CA GLU A 691 -0.12 -30.88 -17.57
C GLU A 691 -0.73 -29.48 -17.65
N PHE A 692 0.06 -28.45 -17.51
CA PHE A 692 -0.45 -27.09 -17.56
C PHE A 692 0.43 -26.17 -18.40
N ALA A 693 -0.20 -25.43 -19.33
CA ALA A 693 0.41 -24.41 -20.17
C ALA A 693 1.66 -24.87 -20.94
N GLY A 694 1.65 -26.14 -21.41
CA GLY A 694 2.75 -26.73 -22.18
C GLY A 694 3.95 -27.21 -21.36
N PHE A 695 3.91 -27.05 -20.03
CA PHE A 695 4.90 -27.62 -19.10
C PHE A 695 4.41 -28.97 -18.53
N GLY A 696 5.24 -29.64 -17.77
CA GLY A 696 4.90 -30.95 -17.20
C GLY A 696 3.78 -30.87 -16.14
N GLY A 697 3.58 -31.98 -15.44
CA GLY A 697 2.51 -32.13 -14.47
C GLY A 697 2.67 -31.24 -13.24
N VAL A 698 1.54 -30.96 -12.59
CA VAL A 698 1.41 -30.19 -11.36
C VAL A 698 1.36 -31.14 -10.16
N GLY A 699 2.12 -30.88 -9.13
CA GLY A 699 2.14 -31.73 -7.92
C GLY A 699 3.03 -31.17 -6.84
N GLN A 700 2.72 -31.52 -5.61
CA GLN A 700 3.21 -31.06 -4.32
C GLN A 700 2.71 -29.68 -3.91
N GLY A 701 1.99 -29.67 -2.82
CA GLY A 701 1.44 -28.46 -2.20
C GLY A 701 0.43 -28.82 -1.14
N THR A 702 -0.55 -27.96 -0.94
CA THR A 702 -1.57 -28.13 0.10
C THR A 702 -2.94 -27.70 -0.38
N ILE A 703 -3.98 -28.02 0.40
CA ILE A 703 -5.32 -27.48 0.22
C ILE A 703 -5.69 -26.62 1.42
N VAL A 704 -6.45 -25.56 1.19
CA VAL A 704 -6.85 -24.58 2.20
C VAL A 704 -8.29 -24.12 1.94
N ASP A 705 -9.05 -23.87 3.02
CA ASP A 705 -10.38 -23.28 2.95
C ASP A 705 -10.34 -21.76 2.91
N ALA A 706 -11.33 -21.15 2.25
CA ALA A 706 -11.55 -19.71 2.23
C ALA A 706 -12.72 -19.32 3.15
N PRO A 707 -12.87 -18.01 3.49
CA PRO A 707 -13.94 -17.54 4.39
C PRO A 707 -15.37 -17.84 3.92
N ASP A 708 -15.56 -18.06 2.61
CA ASP A 708 -16.84 -18.44 2.02
C ASP A 708 -17.14 -19.96 2.07
N GLY A 709 -16.24 -20.74 2.70
CA GLY A 709 -16.35 -22.19 2.85
C GLY A 709 -15.88 -22.99 1.64
N LYS A 710 -15.45 -22.34 0.56
CA LYS A 710 -14.83 -23.03 -0.58
C LYS A 710 -13.40 -23.42 -0.26
N TRP A 711 -12.92 -24.44 -0.94
CA TRP A 711 -11.56 -24.93 -0.79
C TRP A 711 -10.76 -24.74 -2.07
N TYR A 712 -9.44 -24.59 -1.91
CA TYR A 712 -8.51 -24.38 -3.01
C TYR A 712 -7.23 -25.19 -2.80
N GLY A 713 -6.68 -25.71 -3.91
CA GLY A 713 -5.35 -26.30 -3.97
C GLY A 713 -4.31 -25.21 -4.29
N PHE A 714 -3.19 -25.26 -3.62
CA PHE A 714 -2.01 -24.43 -3.91
C PHE A 714 -0.86 -25.38 -4.20
N ILE A 715 -0.63 -25.66 -5.49
CA ILE A 715 0.22 -26.76 -5.97
C ILE A 715 1.25 -26.19 -6.95
N PHE A 716 2.48 -26.70 -7.00
CA PHE A 716 3.48 -26.15 -7.89
C PHE A 716 3.76 -26.99 -9.15
N GLN A 717 4.38 -26.35 -10.12
CA GLN A 717 4.86 -26.92 -11.38
C GLN A 717 6.30 -26.48 -11.66
N ASP A 718 7.15 -27.37 -12.19
CA ASP A 718 8.47 -26.98 -12.69
C ASP A 718 8.34 -26.21 -14.01
N ARG A 719 8.92 -24.99 -14.07
CA ARG A 719 8.81 -24.08 -15.21
C ARG A 719 10.17 -23.59 -15.70
N GLY A 720 11.11 -24.48 -15.89
CA GLY A 720 12.44 -24.15 -16.46
C GLY A 720 13.20 -23.12 -15.62
N GLY A 721 13.83 -22.16 -16.27
CA GLY A 721 14.74 -21.19 -15.65
C GLY A 721 14.14 -20.35 -14.53
N VAL A 722 12.82 -20.13 -14.50
CA VAL A 722 12.17 -19.40 -13.41
C VAL A 722 12.05 -20.24 -12.14
N GLY A 723 12.10 -21.58 -12.24
CA GLY A 723 12.04 -22.48 -11.09
C GLY A 723 10.69 -23.17 -10.90
N ARG A 724 10.31 -23.41 -9.65
CA ARG A 724 9.09 -24.13 -9.23
C ARG A 724 7.98 -23.13 -8.90
N VAL A 725 6.91 -23.15 -9.68
CA VAL A 725 5.93 -22.06 -9.79
C VAL A 725 4.55 -22.56 -9.33
N PRO A 726 3.94 -21.93 -8.30
CA PRO A 726 2.63 -22.35 -7.80
C PRO A 726 1.48 -22.01 -8.76
N THR A 727 0.52 -22.91 -8.80
CA THR A 727 -0.82 -22.73 -9.38
C THR A 727 -1.87 -22.73 -8.29
N LEU A 728 -3.04 -22.16 -8.56
CA LEU A 728 -4.18 -22.15 -7.64
C LEU A 728 -5.38 -22.78 -8.35
N GLU A 729 -5.90 -23.87 -7.78
CA GLU A 729 -7.01 -24.64 -8.31
C GLU A 729 -8.21 -24.64 -7.37
N PRO A 730 -9.44 -24.65 -7.89
CA PRO A 730 -10.57 -24.97 -7.05
C PRO A 730 -10.45 -26.41 -6.52
N CYS A 731 -10.86 -26.61 -5.27
CA CYS A 731 -10.93 -27.92 -4.64
C CYS A 731 -12.39 -28.23 -4.31
N THR A 732 -12.92 -29.32 -4.91
CA THR A 732 -14.30 -29.73 -4.70
C THR A 732 -14.34 -31.04 -3.91
N TRP A 733 -15.01 -31.04 -2.77
CA TRP A 733 -15.23 -32.26 -2.00
C TRP A 733 -16.28 -33.13 -2.67
N LYS A 734 -15.84 -34.23 -3.27
CA LYS A 734 -16.69 -35.19 -3.97
C LYS A 734 -16.53 -36.60 -3.36
N ASP A 735 -17.62 -37.18 -2.88
CA ASP A 735 -17.61 -38.52 -2.18
C ASP A 735 -16.59 -38.56 -1.03
N GLY A 736 -16.39 -37.42 -0.35
CA GLY A 736 -15.42 -37.26 0.72
C GLY A 736 -13.95 -37.23 0.23
N TRP A 737 -13.68 -36.86 -1.03
CA TRP A 737 -12.34 -36.64 -1.59
C TRP A 737 -12.14 -35.19 -2.05
N PRO A 738 -10.98 -34.58 -1.77
CA PRO A 738 -10.65 -33.23 -2.22
C PRO A 738 -10.16 -33.26 -3.67
N ILE A 739 -11.09 -33.18 -4.61
CA ILE A 739 -10.76 -33.22 -6.05
C ILE A 739 -10.34 -31.80 -6.50
N LEU A 740 -9.14 -31.70 -7.06
CA LEU A 740 -8.53 -30.47 -7.53
C LEU A 740 -8.81 -30.23 -9.02
N GLY A 741 -8.77 -28.97 -9.41
CA GLY A 741 -8.95 -28.53 -10.81
C GLY A 741 -10.38 -28.12 -11.13
N ASP A 742 -10.57 -27.73 -12.39
CA ASP A 742 -11.89 -27.43 -12.96
C ASP A 742 -12.74 -28.70 -13.13
N GLU A 743 -13.96 -28.56 -13.68
CA GLU A 743 -14.87 -29.70 -13.91
C GLU A 743 -14.26 -30.81 -14.79
N LYS A 744 -13.21 -30.49 -15.53
CA LYS A 744 -12.48 -31.44 -16.40
C LYS A 744 -11.20 -32.00 -15.74
N GLY A 745 -10.90 -31.56 -14.50
CA GLY A 745 -9.69 -31.96 -13.79
C GLY A 745 -8.42 -31.23 -14.25
N ASN A 746 -8.56 -30.07 -14.89
CA ASN A 746 -7.43 -29.24 -15.33
C ASN A 746 -7.19 -28.07 -14.38
N VAL A 747 -5.96 -27.58 -14.34
CA VAL A 747 -5.64 -26.28 -13.76
C VAL A 747 -6.33 -25.19 -14.61
N PRO A 748 -7.22 -24.37 -14.04
CA PRO A 748 -7.89 -23.30 -14.80
C PRO A 748 -6.88 -22.22 -15.21
N VAL A 749 -6.90 -21.82 -16.48
CA VAL A 749 -6.02 -20.75 -16.97
C VAL A 749 -6.37 -19.40 -16.34
N LYS A 750 -7.66 -19.13 -16.16
CA LYS A 750 -8.19 -17.88 -15.61
C LYS A 750 -9.36 -18.19 -14.69
N MET A 751 -9.40 -17.59 -13.51
CA MET A 751 -10.54 -17.69 -12.59
C MET A 751 -10.66 -16.48 -11.68
N SER A 752 -11.84 -16.34 -11.04
CA SER A 752 -12.08 -15.32 -10.02
C SER A 752 -11.17 -15.52 -8.81
N LYS A 753 -10.75 -14.41 -8.18
CA LYS A 753 -10.03 -14.48 -6.91
C LYS A 753 -10.91 -15.16 -5.85
N PRO A 754 -10.34 -16.00 -4.97
CA PRO A 754 -11.09 -16.62 -3.87
C PRO A 754 -11.75 -15.61 -2.93
N VAL A 755 -11.08 -14.49 -2.68
CA VAL A 755 -11.60 -13.38 -1.88
C VAL A 755 -11.40 -12.08 -2.65
N LEU A 756 -12.39 -11.21 -2.65
CA LEU A 756 -12.40 -9.96 -3.41
C LEU A 756 -12.17 -8.74 -2.49
N GLY A 757 -11.82 -7.60 -3.09
CA GLY A 757 -11.75 -6.31 -2.41
C GLY A 757 -10.35 -5.91 -1.89
N TYR A 758 -9.36 -6.78 -1.95
CA TYR A 758 -8.02 -6.46 -1.48
C TYR A 758 -7.13 -5.89 -2.58
N ASN A 759 -6.23 -4.98 -2.21
CA ASN A 759 -5.26 -4.41 -3.13
C ASN A 759 -4.15 -5.40 -3.45
N ASP A 760 -3.62 -5.27 -4.66
CA ASP A 760 -2.55 -6.14 -5.14
C ASP A 760 -1.28 -5.97 -4.27
N LYS A 761 -0.66 -7.09 -3.96
CA LYS A 761 0.64 -7.21 -3.29
C LYS A 761 1.61 -7.93 -4.20
N THR A 762 2.89 -7.70 -4.02
CA THR A 762 3.94 -8.32 -4.83
C THR A 762 5.06 -8.85 -3.94
N ILE A 763 5.70 -9.92 -4.38
CA ILE A 763 6.85 -10.52 -3.67
C ILE A 763 8.18 -9.93 -4.15
N VAL A 764 8.20 -9.24 -5.29
CA VAL A 764 9.36 -8.50 -5.82
C VAL A 764 8.90 -7.10 -6.24
N HIS A 765 9.67 -6.09 -5.86
CA HIS A 765 9.40 -4.69 -6.17
C HIS A 765 10.68 -3.87 -6.23
N SER A 766 10.58 -2.62 -6.69
CA SER A 766 11.72 -1.68 -6.69
C SER A 766 12.12 -1.31 -5.27
N ASP A 767 13.43 -1.06 -5.06
CA ASP A 767 13.99 -0.66 -3.77
C ASP A 767 15.00 0.48 -3.98
N ASP A 768 14.84 1.58 -3.27
CA ASP A 768 15.73 2.75 -3.27
C ASP A 768 16.74 2.73 -2.11
N PHE A 769 16.74 1.66 -1.32
CA PHE A 769 17.61 1.48 -0.16
C PHE A 769 17.57 2.64 0.86
N ALA A 770 16.45 3.37 0.92
CA ALA A 770 16.28 4.51 1.81
C ALA A 770 15.99 4.11 3.27
N LYS A 771 15.58 2.86 3.51
CA LYS A 771 15.30 2.31 4.84
C LYS A 771 16.59 1.87 5.54
N ASP A 772 16.58 1.85 6.86
CA ASP A 772 17.72 1.36 7.68
C ASP A 772 17.80 -0.19 7.77
N LYS A 773 16.83 -0.90 7.17
CA LYS A 773 16.78 -2.36 7.09
C LYS A 773 16.52 -2.79 5.65
N LEU A 774 17.13 -3.90 5.23
CA LEU A 774 16.83 -4.54 3.97
C LEU A 774 15.36 -4.94 3.90
N ASP A 775 14.76 -4.70 2.74
CA ASP A 775 13.41 -5.16 2.46
C ASP A 775 13.35 -6.69 2.43
N LEU A 776 12.19 -7.25 2.79
CA LEU A 776 11.99 -8.70 2.93
C LEU A 776 12.01 -9.48 1.61
N GLN A 777 12.10 -8.83 0.46
CA GLN A 777 12.34 -9.49 -0.83
C GLN A 777 13.77 -10.02 -0.99
N TRP A 778 14.72 -9.51 -0.19
CA TRP A 778 16.13 -9.78 -0.32
C TRP A 778 16.59 -11.00 0.49
N GLN A 779 17.42 -11.81 -0.12
CA GLN A 779 18.07 -12.97 0.51
C GLN A 779 19.54 -13.02 0.08
N TRP A 780 20.41 -13.26 1.04
CA TRP A 780 21.83 -13.50 0.79
C TRP A 780 22.06 -14.91 0.27
N ASN A 781 22.99 -15.05 -0.63
CA ASN A 781 23.53 -16.34 -1.06
C ASN A 781 24.45 -16.85 0.04
N HIS A 782 23.98 -17.81 0.87
CA HIS A 782 24.57 -18.24 2.14
C HIS A 782 24.44 -17.18 3.25
N ASN A 783 25.04 -17.42 4.42
CA ASN A 783 25.03 -16.45 5.52
C ASN A 783 25.80 -15.17 5.14
N PRO A 784 25.28 -13.99 5.39
CA PRO A 784 26.03 -12.76 5.18
C PRO A 784 27.10 -12.55 6.25
N VAL A 785 28.18 -11.92 5.87
CA VAL A 785 29.15 -11.27 6.77
C VAL A 785 28.59 -9.89 7.10
N ASP A 786 28.05 -9.71 8.31
CA ASP A 786 27.24 -8.54 8.66
C ASP A 786 28.03 -7.23 8.62
N GLU A 787 29.34 -7.27 8.92
CA GLU A 787 30.21 -6.10 8.88
C GLU A 787 30.59 -5.65 7.46
N ALA A 788 30.27 -6.48 6.45
CA ALA A 788 30.63 -6.25 5.06
C ALA A 788 29.48 -5.67 4.21
N TRP A 789 28.41 -5.21 4.84
CA TRP A 789 27.35 -4.45 4.17
C TRP A 789 26.71 -3.41 5.09
N SER A 790 26.07 -2.38 4.53
CA SER A 790 25.42 -1.33 5.32
C SER A 790 24.39 -0.56 4.48
N LEU A 791 23.28 -0.15 5.13
CA LEU A 791 22.31 0.82 4.63
C LEU A 791 22.45 2.20 5.29
N THR A 792 23.31 2.33 6.31
CA THR A 792 23.43 3.55 7.12
C THR A 792 24.74 4.31 6.91
N GLU A 793 25.81 3.65 6.46
CA GLU A 793 27.11 4.31 6.19
C GLU A 793 27.03 5.34 5.06
N ARG A 794 26.16 5.15 4.08
CA ARG A 794 25.75 6.12 3.08
C ARG A 794 24.23 6.06 2.93
N LYS A 795 23.54 6.98 3.54
CA LYS A 795 22.07 7.00 3.55
C LYS A 795 21.48 7.01 2.14
N GLY A 796 20.48 6.17 1.88
CA GLY A 796 19.88 5.98 0.56
C GLY A 796 20.70 5.11 -0.38
N TYR A 797 21.64 4.31 0.15
CA TYR A 797 22.46 3.38 -0.62
C TYR A 797 22.66 2.07 0.14
N LEU A 798 22.66 0.96 -0.61
CA LEU A 798 23.21 -0.29 -0.10
C LEU A 798 24.73 -0.30 -0.38
N ARG A 799 25.54 -0.34 0.68
CA ARG A 799 26.99 -0.52 0.58
C ARG A 799 27.35 -1.99 0.68
N LEU A 800 28.11 -2.51 -0.29
CA LEU A 800 28.72 -3.83 -0.25
C LEU A 800 30.23 -3.72 -0.19
N LYS A 801 30.85 -4.26 0.88
CA LYS A 801 32.29 -4.26 1.08
C LYS A 801 32.87 -5.64 0.80
N THR A 802 34.08 -5.71 0.28
CA THR A 802 34.79 -6.98 0.15
C THR A 802 35.40 -7.36 1.48
N SER A 803 34.98 -8.51 2.08
CA SER A 803 35.43 -8.99 3.40
C SER A 803 36.60 -9.95 3.33
N ARG A 804 36.71 -10.70 2.21
CA ARG A 804 37.79 -11.63 1.93
C ARG A 804 37.98 -11.80 0.43
N THR A 805 39.07 -12.46 0.02
CA THR A 805 39.27 -12.82 -1.38
C THR A 805 38.39 -14.00 -1.77
N ALA A 806 37.86 -13.98 -2.98
CA ALA A 806 37.13 -15.08 -3.61
C ALA A 806 37.60 -15.22 -5.07
N GLN A 807 37.63 -16.44 -5.57
CA GLN A 807 38.08 -16.70 -6.95
C GLN A 807 36.99 -16.41 -7.98
N ASN A 808 35.71 -16.54 -7.59
CA ASN A 808 34.56 -16.37 -8.46
C ASN A 808 33.32 -16.01 -7.63
N LEU A 809 32.20 -15.69 -8.30
CA LEU A 809 30.95 -15.32 -7.66
C LEU A 809 30.37 -16.41 -6.74
N PHE A 810 30.54 -17.69 -7.12
CA PHE A 810 29.99 -18.80 -6.34
C PHE A 810 30.69 -19.00 -4.99
N MET A 811 31.89 -18.43 -4.81
CA MET A 811 32.63 -18.43 -3.55
C MET A 811 32.60 -17.07 -2.83
N ALA A 812 31.90 -16.09 -3.41
CA ALA A 812 31.84 -14.74 -2.89
C ALA A 812 30.80 -14.57 -1.77
N PRO A 813 31.19 -14.10 -0.58
CA PRO A 813 30.22 -13.75 0.45
C PRO A 813 29.43 -12.49 0.04
N ASN A 814 28.29 -12.28 0.70
CA ASN A 814 27.45 -11.08 0.54
C ASN A 814 26.95 -10.83 -0.90
N THR A 815 26.63 -11.90 -1.61
CA THR A 815 25.87 -11.82 -2.85
C THR A 815 24.39 -11.70 -2.47
N LEU A 816 23.79 -10.53 -2.75
CA LEU A 816 22.41 -10.23 -2.42
C LEU A 816 21.48 -10.60 -3.57
N THR A 817 20.46 -11.40 -3.31
CA THR A 817 19.61 -11.94 -4.36
C THR A 817 18.12 -11.66 -4.14
N THR A 818 17.37 -11.57 -5.24
CA THR A 818 15.90 -11.60 -5.24
C THR A 818 15.37 -12.45 -6.39
N ARG A 819 14.09 -12.85 -6.32
CA ARG A 819 13.45 -13.72 -7.33
C ARG A 819 13.34 -13.03 -8.68
N MET A 820 13.38 -13.80 -9.75
CA MET A 820 12.88 -13.40 -11.07
C MET A 820 11.42 -13.86 -11.19
N GLU A 821 10.62 -13.10 -11.92
CA GLU A 821 9.21 -13.42 -12.16
C GLU A 821 8.90 -13.53 -13.66
N GLY A 822 8.08 -14.51 -14.00
CA GLY A 822 7.50 -14.61 -15.33
C GLY A 822 6.20 -13.81 -15.49
N PRO A 823 5.68 -13.67 -16.70
CA PRO A 823 6.20 -14.19 -17.97
C PRO A 823 7.45 -13.44 -18.47
N THR A 824 7.58 -12.14 -18.20
CA THR A 824 8.77 -11.34 -18.48
C THR A 824 9.03 -10.37 -17.32
N CYS A 825 10.28 -10.15 -17.00
CA CYS A 825 10.67 -9.13 -16.02
C CYS A 825 11.96 -8.44 -16.41
N GLU A 826 12.17 -7.26 -15.87
CA GLU A 826 13.38 -6.47 -16.05
C GLU A 826 13.79 -5.84 -14.72
N ALA A 827 15.08 -5.88 -14.44
CA ALA A 827 15.64 -5.19 -13.30
C ALA A 827 16.84 -4.34 -13.68
N VAL A 828 16.98 -3.18 -13.06
CA VAL A 828 18.07 -2.21 -13.26
C VAL A 828 18.68 -1.85 -11.91
N VAL A 829 20.02 -1.95 -11.83
CA VAL A 829 20.79 -1.54 -10.66
C VAL A 829 21.66 -0.34 -11.05
N LYS A 830 21.64 0.72 -10.24
CA LYS A 830 22.56 1.85 -10.37
C LYS A 830 23.66 1.72 -9.31
N MET A 831 24.94 1.69 -9.75
CA MET A 831 26.08 1.38 -8.89
C MET A 831 27.16 2.44 -8.99
N ASP A 832 27.68 2.89 -7.85
CA ASP A 832 28.90 3.71 -7.72
C ASP A 832 30.09 2.79 -7.42
N VAL A 833 31.03 2.71 -8.36
CA VAL A 833 32.20 1.82 -8.32
C VAL A 833 33.49 2.58 -7.96
N SER A 834 33.38 3.83 -7.52
CA SER A 834 34.55 4.72 -7.29
C SER A 834 35.51 4.18 -6.22
N GLN A 835 35.03 3.40 -5.26
CA GLN A 835 35.77 2.93 -4.10
C GLN A 835 36.26 1.47 -4.21
N MET A 836 36.08 0.84 -5.37
CA MET A 836 36.68 -0.47 -5.66
C MET A 836 38.21 -0.41 -5.56
N LYS A 837 38.83 -1.47 -5.06
CA LYS A 837 40.29 -1.69 -5.04
C LYS A 837 40.76 -2.51 -6.23
N ASP A 838 42.06 -2.56 -6.47
CA ASP A 838 42.67 -3.42 -7.51
C ASP A 838 42.33 -4.89 -7.26
N GLY A 839 41.69 -5.54 -8.22
CA GLY A 839 41.23 -6.91 -8.16
C GLY A 839 39.78 -7.04 -7.63
N ASP A 840 39.06 -5.95 -7.33
CA ASP A 840 37.64 -6.01 -7.00
C ASP A 840 36.82 -6.22 -8.29
N VAL A 841 35.75 -7.03 -8.13
CA VAL A 841 34.76 -7.33 -9.15
C VAL A 841 33.38 -7.14 -8.54
N ALA A 842 32.60 -6.21 -9.08
CA ALA A 842 31.24 -5.93 -8.62
C ALA A 842 30.26 -5.93 -9.78
N GLY A 843 29.01 -6.29 -9.55
CA GLY A 843 28.09 -6.36 -10.67
C GLY A 843 26.68 -6.83 -10.35
N PHE A 844 26.00 -7.22 -11.43
CA PHE A 844 24.63 -7.71 -11.43
C PHE A 844 24.54 -8.96 -12.31
N ALA A 845 23.96 -10.04 -11.80
CA ALA A 845 23.96 -11.34 -12.49
C ALA A 845 22.56 -11.96 -12.57
N ALA A 846 22.35 -12.74 -13.63
CA ALA A 846 21.34 -13.80 -13.67
C ALA A 846 22.00 -15.04 -13.07
N PHE A 847 21.67 -15.32 -11.79
CA PHE A 847 22.41 -16.24 -10.93
C PHE A 847 21.67 -17.56 -10.74
N GLN A 848 22.32 -18.62 -11.19
CA GLN A 848 21.98 -20.04 -10.97
C GLN A 848 23.27 -20.88 -11.22
N GLY A 849 23.22 -22.19 -11.23
CA GLY A 849 24.37 -23.05 -11.52
C GLY A 849 25.08 -22.71 -12.85
N ASP A 850 24.33 -22.30 -13.86
CA ASP A 850 24.79 -21.53 -15.02
C ASP A 850 24.43 -20.05 -14.76
N ALA A 851 25.41 -19.18 -14.72
CA ALA A 851 25.20 -17.76 -14.42
C ALA A 851 25.72 -16.87 -15.55
N ALA A 852 24.97 -15.79 -15.83
CA ALA A 852 25.47 -14.69 -16.67
C ALA A 852 25.77 -13.49 -15.79
N LEU A 853 26.99 -12.97 -15.88
CA LEU A 853 27.50 -11.91 -15.02
C LEU A 853 27.77 -10.66 -15.86
N LEU A 854 27.23 -9.54 -15.45
CA LEU A 854 27.59 -8.22 -15.95
C LEU A 854 28.32 -7.49 -14.83
N SER A 855 29.65 -7.41 -14.96
CA SER A 855 30.55 -6.96 -13.91
C SER A 855 31.23 -5.65 -14.26
N VAL A 856 31.63 -4.92 -13.23
CA VAL A 856 32.71 -3.95 -13.29
C VAL A 856 33.91 -4.54 -12.56
N ALA A 857 35.06 -4.64 -13.25
CA ALA A 857 36.32 -5.06 -12.66
C ALA A 857 37.29 -3.88 -12.56
N ARG A 858 38.02 -3.78 -11.44
CA ARG A 858 39.15 -2.85 -11.32
C ARG A 858 40.46 -3.58 -11.44
N GLU A 859 41.25 -3.22 -12.48
CA GLU A 859 42.58 -3.75 -12.76
C GLU A 859 43.62 -2.62 -12.69
N GLY A 860 44.36 -2.59 -11.59
CA GLY A 860 45.25 -1.49 -11.27
C GLY A 860 44.51 -0.15 -11.11
N LYS A 861 44.77 0.77 -12.07
CA LYS A 861 44.15 2.10 -12.12
C LYS A 861 43.00 2.19 -13.13
N LYS A 862 42.63 1.09 -13.79
CA LYS A 862 41.59 1.06 -14.83
C LYS A 862 40.37 0.28 -14.38
N TRP A 863 39.23 0.65 -14.92
CA TRP A 863 37.95 -0.06 -14.74
C TRP A 863 37.49 -0.62 -16.08
N PHE A 864 36.91 -1.78 -16.06
CA PHE A 864 36.37 -2.45 -17.24
C PHE A 864 34.94 -2.92 -16.94
N VAL A 865 34.05 -2.81 -17.92
CA VAL A 865 32.79 -3.55 -17.96
C VAL A 865 33.08 -4.88 -18.59
N LEU A 866 32.71 -5.96 -17.90
CA LEU A 866 32.91 -7.33 -18.35
C LEU A 866 31.54 -8.03 -18.45
N GLY A 867 31.37 -8.82 -19.50
CA GLY A 867 30.31 -9.81 -19.61
C GLY A 867 30.91 -11.19 -19.57
N SER A 868 30.45 -12.04 -18.66
CA SER A 868 30.92 -13.42 -18.57
C SER A 868 29.75 -14.42 -18.36
N LYS A 869 30.04 -15.67 -18.77
CA LYS A 869 29.19 -16.84 -18.49
C LYS A 869 30.00 -17.79 -17.63
N ASP A 870 29.44 -18.12 -16.49
CA ASP A 870 30.05 -18.99 -15.50
C ASP A 870 29.22 -20.27 -15.35
N ASN A 871 29.87 -21.44 -15.39
CA ASN A 871 29.22 -22.71 -15.16
C ASN A 871 29.86 -23.40 -13.96
N SER A 872 29.10 -23.52 -12.86
CA SER A 872 29.59 -24.12 -11.63
C SER A 872 29.61 -25.65 -11.70
N VAL A 873 30.68 -26.24 -11.18
CA VAL A 873 30.83 -27.68 -10.96
C VAL A 873 30.74 -27.92 -9.45
N LEU A 874 29.80 -28.75 -9.04
CA LEU A 874 29.58 -29.11 -7.64
C LEU A 874 29.96 -30.57 -7.38
N SER A 875 30.42 -30.85 -6.17
CA SER A 875 30.54 -32.22 -5.67
C SER A 875 29.15 -32.86 -5.51
N ASP A 876 28.99 -34.10 -5.92
CA ASP A 876 27.68 -34.77 -5.87
C ASP A 876 27.10 -34.92 -4.43
N GLU A 877 27.97 -35.24 -3.48
CA GLU A 877 27.56 -35.58 -2.11
C GLU A 877 27.29 -34.34 -1.24
N GLN A 878 28.08 -33.30 -1.38
CA GLN A 878 28.07 -32.16 -0.46
C GLN A 878 27.65 -30.82 -1.07
N LYS A 879 27.39 -30.78 -2.37
CA LYS A 879 27.02 -29.54 -3.09
C LYS A 879 28.02 -28.39 -2.90
N MET A 880 29.29 -28.74 -2.75
CA MET A 880 30.39 -27.78 -2.69
C MET A 880 30.82 -27.42 -4.10
N VAL A 881 31.11 -26.15 -4.32
CA VAL A 881 31.76 -25.72 -5.57
C VAL A 881 33.19 -26.26 -5.62
N THR A 882 33.46 -27.08 -6.62
CA THR A 882 34.78 -27.69 -6.87
C THR A 882 35.52 -27.01 -8.01
N ASP A 883 34.79 -26.44 -8.97
CA ASP A 883 35.34 -25.70 -10.10
C ASP A 883 34.27 -24.74 -10.67
N VAL A 884 34.71 -23.72 -11.42
CA VAL A 884 33.84 -22.82 -12.20
C VAL A 884 34.48 -22.62 -13.58
N LYS A 885 33.77 -23.10 -14.60
CA LYS A 885 34.14 -22.81 -15.99
C LYS A 885 33.73 -21.40 -16.32
N HIS A 886 34.72 -20.53 -16.53
CA HIS A 886 34.54 -19.12 -16.80
C HIS A 886 34.79 -18.81 -18.28
N GLU A 887 33.87 -18.07 -18.94
CA GLU A 887 33.96 -17.58 -20.29
C GLU A 887 33.73 -16.05 -20.32
N GLU A 888 34.76 -15.24 -20.52
CA GLU A 888 34.58 -13.80 -20.76
C GLU A 888 34.13 -13.60 -22.23
N VAL A 889 32.92 -13.03 -22.42
CA VAL A 889 32.33 -12.82 -23.75
C VAL A 889 32.25 -11.34 -24.14
N TYR A 890 32.48 -10.45 -23.19
CA TYR A 890 32.48 -9.00 -23.43
C TYR A 890 33.49 -8.30 -22.53
N ARG A 891 34.24 -7.31 -23.11
CA ARG A 891 35.14 -6.44 -22.35
C ARG A 891 35.18 -5.04 -22.95
N GLN A 892 34.96 -4.02 -22.13
CA GLN A 892 35.01 -2.62 -22.52
C GLN A 892 35.62 -1.78 -21.39
N ALA A 893 36.53 -0.85 -21.72
CA ALA A 893 37.06 0.08 -20.73
C ALA A 893 35.99 1.04 -20.21
N LEU A 894 35.90 1.20 -18.89
CA LEU A 894 34.97 2.07 -18.23
C LEU A 894 35.65 3.33 -17.69
N LYS A 895 35.17 4.51 -18.11
CA LYS A 895 35.68 5.81 -17.65
C LYS A 895 34.82 6.38 -16.51
N SER A 896 33.54 6.10 -16.54
CA SER A 896 32.59 6.53 -15.49
C SER A 896 32.83 5.79 -14.18
N LYS A 897 32.49 6.42 -13.04
CA LYS A 897 32.46 5.81 -11.72
C LYS A 897 31.03 5.41 -11.29
N THR A 898 30.05 5.81 -12.07
CA THR A 898 28.65 5.38 -11.91
C THR A 898 28.22 4.64 -13.17
N ILE A 899 27.53 3.52 -12.98
CA ILE A 899 27.05 2.67 -14.06
C ILE A 899 25.67 2.12 -13.73
N TYR A 900 24.86 1.94 -14.75
CA TYR A 900 23.57 1.23 -14.68
C TYR A 900 23.75 -0.14 -15.31
N LEU A 901 23.32 -1.18 -14.61
CA LEU A 901 23.36 -2.58 -15.04
C LEU A 901 21.93 -3.08 -15.13
N LYS A 902 21.57 -3.69 -16.25
CA LYS A 902 20.20 -4.15 -16.54
C LYS A 902 20.18 -5.61 -16.95
N ILE A 903 19.20 -6.34 -16.46
CA ILE A 903 18.86 -7.71 -16.88
C ILE A 903 17.40 -7.72 -17.28
N SER A 904 17.12 -8.16 -18.53
CA SER A 904 15.78 -8.37 -19.08
C SER A 904 15.57 -9.85 -19.32
N CYS A 905 14.45 -10.41 -18.80
CA CYS A 905 14.17 -11.86 -18.81
C CYS A 905 12.87 -12.16 -19.57
N ASP A 906 12.88 -13.27 -20.34
CA ASP A 906 11.71 -13.83 -21.03
C ASP A 906 11.57 -15.33 -20.74
N PHE A 907 10.53 -15.71 -19.99
CA PHE A 907 10.20 -17.09 -19.61
C PHE A 907 9.01 -17.67 -20.40
N ARG A 908 8.48 -16.91 -21.36
CA ARG A 908 7.36 -17.38 -22.19
C ARG A 908 7.80 -18.51 -23.10
N ASP A 909 6.93 -19.49 -23.32
CA ASP A 909 7.10 -20.54 -24.31
C ASP A 909 8.43 -21.29 -24.17
N HIS A 910 8.88 -21.57 -22.93
CA HIS A 910 10.17 -22.23 -22.62
C HIS A 910 11.41 -21.52 -23.14
N LYS A 911 11.36 -20.20 -23.38
CA LYS A 911 12.53 -19.46 -23.85
C LYS A 911 13.61 -19.39 -22.79
N ASP A 912 13.25 -19.04 -21.54
CA ASP A 912 14.17 -18.91 -20.41
C ASP A 912 15.43 -18.10 -20.76
N LEU A 913 15.24 -16.93 -21.38
CA LEU A 913 16.32 -16.10 -21.89
C LEU A 913 16.53 -14.86 -21.04
N ALA A 914 17.81 -14.53 -20.77
CA ALA A 914 18.21 -13.26 -20.18
C ALA A 914 19.13 -12.47 -21.14
N THR A 915 18.92 -11.15 -21.20
CA THR A 915 19.81 -10.20 -21.88
C THR A 915 20.36 -9.22 -20.84
N LEU A 916 21.69 -9.10 -20.80
CA LEU A 916 22.39 -8.24 -19.84
C LEU A 916 22.97 -7.03 -20.59
N SER A 917 22.63 -5.83 -20.13
CA SER A 917 23.00 -4.56 -20.75
C SER A 917 23.48 -3.56 -19.71
N TYR A 918 24.35 -2.64 -20.11
CA TYR A 918 24.77 -1.53 -19.26
C TYR A 918 24.52 -0.18 -19.91
N SER A 919 24.46 0.85 -19.08
CA SER A 919 24.36 2.25 -19.52
C SER A 919 25.16 3.16 -18.59
N LEU A 920 25.63 4.30 -19.12
CA LEU A 920 26.30 5.34 -18.36
C LEU A 920 25.39 6.51 -17.98
N ASP A 921 24.22 6.58 -18.59
CA ASP A 921 23.25 7.66 -18.43
C ASP A 921 21.82 7.17 -18.04
N GLY A 922 21.65 5.85 -17.93
CA GLY A 922 20.36 5.23 -17.67
C GLY A 922 19.36 5.25 -18.83
N LYS A 923 19.75 5.77 -19.99
CA LYS A 923 18.88 5.93 -21.17
C LYS A 923 19.38 5.14 -22.37
N ASN A 924 20.69 5.26 -22.69
CA ASN A 924 21.33 4.60 -23.82
C ASN A 924 21.97 3.30 -23.33
N TRP A 925 21.50 2.16 -23.83
CA TRP A 925 21.90 0.83 -23.38
C TRP A 925 22.81 0.12 -24.37
N THR A 926 23.86 -0.52 -23.86
CA THR A 926 24.76 -1.40 -24.62
C THR A 926 24.59 -2.82 -24.13
N GLU A 927 24.26 -3.76 -25.01
CA GLU A 927 24.14 -5.18 -24.68
C GLU A 927 25.51 -5.81 -24.58
N ALA A 928 25.81 -6.41 -23.43
CA ALA A 928 27.05 -7.15 -23.18
C ALA A 928 26.89 -8.67 -23.37
N ILE A 929 25.70 -9.18 -22.95
CA ILE A 929 25.34 -10.59 -23.11
C ILE A 929 23.94 -10.66 -23.67
N ARG A 930 23.76 -11.40 -24.76
CA ARG A 930 22.49 -11.57 -25.44
C ARG A 930 21.99 -13.00 -25.34
N ASN A 931 20.71 -13.17 -25.10
CA ASN A 931 20.00 -14.47 -25.14
C ASN A 931 20.70 -15.57 -24.30
N PHE A 932 21.16 -15.20 -23.10
CA PHE A 932 21.68 -16.21 -22.17
C PHE A 932 20.55 -17.14 -21.75
N ARG A 933 20.71 -18.46 -21.96
CA ARG A 933 19.70 -19.44 -21.53
C ARG A 933 19.83 -19.74 -20.05
N MET A 934 18.77 -19.42 -19.30
CA MET A 934 18.65 -19.74 -17.88
C MET A 934 18.15 -21.18 -17.74
N ASN A 935 18.92 -22.03 -17.07
CA ASN A 935 18.59 -23.43 -16.88
C ASN A 935 18.22 -23.70 -15.44
N PHE A 936 17.19 -24.51 -15.22
CA PHE A 936 16.89 -25.11 -13.92
C PHE A 936 17.61 -26.46 -13.81
N ASP A 937 18.48 -26.59 -12.82
CA ASP A 937 19.23 -27.82 -12.59
C ASP A 937 19.17 -28.21 -11.10
N TYR A 938 18.27 -29.15 -10.79
CA TYR A 938 18.09 -29.64 -9.42
C TYR A 938 19.33 -30.34 -8.85
N ARG A 939 20.24 -30.81 -9.70
CA ARG A 939 21.49 -31.47 -9.28
C ARG A 939 22.50 -30.46 -8.74
N ARG A 940 22.41 -29.20 -9.15
CA ARG A 940 23.31 -28.12 -8.71
C ARG A 940 22.67 -27.25 -7.64
N LEU A 941 21.95 -26.21 -7.99
CA LEU A 941 21.42 -25.25 -7.04
C LEU A 941 19.98 -25.52 -6.56
N PHE A 942 19.20 -26.26 -7.32
CA PHE A 942 17.81 -26.65 -7.05
C PHE A 942 16.87 -25.50 -6.74
N MET A 943 17.14 -24.35 -7.33
CA MET A 943 16.31 -23.12 -7.25
C MET A 943 16.15 -22.48 -8.62
N GLY A 944 15.18 -21.59 -8.78
CA GLY A 944 15.04 -20.75 -9.96
C GLY A 944 16.20 -19.75 -10.09
N THR A 945 16.39 -19.22 -11.29
CA THR A 945 17.36 -18.15 -11.54
C THR A 945 16.95 -16.89 -10.77
N ARG A 946 17.94 -16.22 -10.17
CA ARG A 946 17.73 -15.04 -9.34
C ARG A 946 18.50 -13.83 -9.90
N PHE A 947 17.99 -12.65 -9.68
CA PHE A 947 18.79 -11.43 -9.74
C PHE A 947 19.78 -11.43 -8.58
N ALA A 948 21.06 -11.14 -8.86
CA ALA A 948 22.10 -11.14 -7.85
C ALA A 948 22.97 -9.88 -7.96
N ILE A 949 23.06 -9.11 -6.87
CA ILE A 949 23.97 -7.97 -6.73
C ILE A 949 25.16 -8.43 -5.90
N TYR A 950 26.38 -8.15 -6.34
CA TYR A 950 27.59 -8.65 -5.71
C TYR A 950 28.77 -7.70 -5.77
N ASN A 951 29.69 -7.88 -4.83
CA ASN A 951 31.02 -7.28 -4.82
C ASN A 951 32.02 -8.22 -4.13
N TYR A 952 33.06 -8.67 -4.84
CA TYR A 952 34.10 -9.51 -4.26
C TYR A 952 35.50 -9.09 -4.71
N ALA A 953 36.52 -9.48 -3.97
CA ALA A 953 37.93 -9.17 -4.24
C ALA A 953 38.65 -10.40 -4.69
N THR A 954 39.48 -10.32 -5.77
CA THR A 954 40.35 -11.40 -6.24
C THR A 954 41.77 -11.28 -5.68
N LYS A 955 42.19 -10.09 -5.21
CA LYS A 955 43.55 -9.81 -4.72
C LYS A 955 43.61 -9.45 -3.24
N SER A 956 42.87 -8.41 -2.83
CA SER A 956 42.84 -7.94 -1.44
C SER A 956 41.49 -7.33 -1.08
N ALA A 957 41.00 -7.65 0.09
CA ALA A 957 39.71 -7.15 0.59
C ALA A 957 39.76 -5.67 1.01
N GLY A 958 38.59 -5.09 1.28
CA GLY A 958 38.39 -3.75 1.84
C GLY A 958 38.05 -2.68 0.80
N GLY A 959 37.79 -3.03 -0.46
CA GLY A 959 37.10 -2.16 -1.42
C GLY A 959 35.58 -2.26 -1.24
N TYR A 960 34.83 -1.28 -1.77
CA TYR A 960 33.38 -1.31 -1.69
C TYR A 960 32.73 -0.64 -2.90
N VAL A 961 31.46 -0.96 -3.08
CA VAL A 961 30.55 -0.31 -4.03
C VAL A 961 29.30 0.14 -3.30
N ASP A 962 28.67 1.20 -3.80
CA ASP A 962 27.40 1.71 -3.30
C ASP A 962 26.32 1.56 -4.37
N ILE A 963 25.24 0.89 -4.02
CA ILE A 963 24.08 0.67 -4.90
C ILE A 963 23.01 1.69 -4.54
N ASP A 964 22.64 2.56 -5.50
CA ASP A 964 21.67 3.64 -5.34
C ASP A 964 20.24 3.13 -5.36
N CYS A 965 19.93 2.23 -6.28
CA CYS A 965 18.60 1.67 -6.40
C CYS A 965 18.58 0.33 -7.14
N PHE A 966 17.53 -0.42 -6.91
CA PHE A 966 17.08 -1.56 -7.70
C PHE A 966 15.71 -1.21 -8.29
N GLY A 967 15.68 -0.88 -9.58
CA GLY A 967 14.43 -0.65 -10.31
C GLY A 967 13.93 -1.96 -10.90
N TYR A 968 12.67 -2.31 -10.63
CA TYR A 968 12.06 -3.56 -11.07
C TYR A 968 10.76 -3.30 -11.84
N SER A 969 10.54 -4.07 -12.91
CA SER A 969 9.27 -4.10 -13.62
C SER A 969 8.95 -5.51 -14.12
N LYS A 970 7.67 -5.87 -14.03
CA LYS A 970 7.09 -7.10 -14.57
C LYS A 970 6.12 -6.72 -15.69
N LYS A 971 6.16 -7.44 -16.83
CA LYS A 971 5.33 -7.18 -18.01
C LYS A 971 4.51 -8.39 -18.43
#